data_6d8d9253596306b4a86c44fa264fb6ee
#
_entry.id   6d8d9253596306b4a86c44fa264fb6ee
#
_cell.length_a   1.000
_cell.length_b   1.000
_cell.length_c   1.000
_cell.angle_alpha   90.00
_cell.angle_beta   90.00
_cell.angle_gamma   90.00
#
_symmetry.space_group_name_H-M   'P 1'
#
loop_
_entity.id
_entity.type
_entity.pdbx_description
1 polymer ?
#
loop_
_entity_poly.entity_id
_entity_poly.type
_entity_poly.pdbx_seq_one_letter_code
_entity_poly.pdbx_strand_id
1 'polypeptide(L)'
;MNQIYFYKVAVPARVYNLFDYLLPEDISASIDSPLKTGVRVKVPFGTRTQIGVIISHSTESDFEKNKIRKITEVLDNSPLPSTDSIKLADWAIKYYCGFPGEIVSLCFPALLRQGKKAKYNGQKQWRIFKDSAISKNAKAQQRIISVIKENNGVLCEKSIPEPIQNNRNAIKKLVDNGILTEKIIPSFIKDQELIPNTFTPNDYQQQAIGNVVDSFGSFSTNLLYGVTGSGKTEVFIQLAQKVIENRQQVLILVPEIGLTPQIVKRFRERFSVPVATIHSAMNDSERLDSWLGAKTGDASIIIGTRSALFVPLKNPGLIIIDEEHDQSFKQQDRLRYSARDSAIVRAQINNLPIVLASATPSLESYFNAIHKRFNLLKLPNRAGKANKPKFSVIDMRSQNSYSGLSNKLISTIKKHLAGNNQVLLFLNRRGYAPVLMCGKCNWTSACKRCDVNKTYHHADNVLRCHHCGHEERVPVQCPSCGSKKDIFPLGKGTERIEESLRSLFNGYSQIRIDRDSTSRKGSFEDIIKKIDAREYQIILGTQMLAKGHHFEGVTLVAIIDADSGLFSSDFRALEKLGQMLIQVGGRSGRGDKKGEVVIQTRSPDHPALTTLINYGYEKFCKEQLRERKEINLPPHNALALLRAESMDRKNCDEFLLQIKDLAEKVGLKNNIELYGPIANIITKKRGFYGAHLVIQAQNRPQLQKALEQLFPQITNLKNSKVRWVMDVDPQDVV
;
A
#
# COMPACT_ATOMS: atom_id res chain seq x y z
N MET A 1 -27.67 13.09 42.54
CA MET A 1 -28.08 13.33 41.11
C MET A 1 -27.04 12.68 40.24
N ASN A 2 -27.41 11.72 39.38
CA ASN A 2 -26.47 11.11 38.45
C ASN A 2 -25.99 12.19 37.48
N GLN A 3 -24.67 12.37 37.34
CA GLN A 3 -24.07 13.32 36.45
C GLN A 3 -24.42 12.94 35.00
N ILE A 4 -24.98 13.89 34.24
CA ILE A 4 -25.34 13.66 32.82
C ILE A 4 -24.11 13.87 31.97
N TYR A 5 -23.81 12.89 31.13
CA TYR A 5 -22.70 12.98 30.17
C TYR A 5 -23.23 13.11 28.74
N PHE A 6 -22.63 14.01 27.98
CA PHE A 6 -22.77 14.16 26.53
C PHE A 6 -21.63 13.40 25.86
N TYR A 7 -21.94 12.54 24.89
CA TYR A 7 -20.96 11.72 24.20
C TYR A 7 -20.72 12.27 22.79
N LYS A 8 -19.49 12.69 22.51
CA LYS A 8 -19.07 13.08 21.15
C LYS A 8 -18.79 11.82 20.33
N VAL A 9 -19.64 11.57 19.34
CA VAL A 9 -19.60 10.35 18.51
C VAL A 9 -19.17 10.67 17.11
N ALA A 10 -18.17 9.92 16.62
CA ALA A 10 -17.76 9.89 15.22
C ALA A 10 -18.70 8.94 14.45
N VAL A 11 -19.42 9.48 13.46
CA VAL A 11 -20.35 8.73 12.59
C VAL A 11 -19.72 8.62 11.20
N PRO A 12 -19.83 7.50 10.47
CA PRO A 12 -19.22 7.30 9.15
C PRO A 12 -19.88 8.17 8.06
N ALA A 13 -19.74 9.49 8.19
CA ALA A 13 -20.23 10.51 7.30
C ALA A 13 -19.13 11.52 6.98
N ARG A 14 -19.23 12.16 5.81
CA ARG A 14 -18.30 13.24 5.40
C ARG A 14 -18.71 14.57 6.05
N VAL A 15 -18.60 14.64 7.34
CA VAL A 15 -18.91 15.82 8.17
C VAL A 15 -17.74 16.09 9.09
N TYR A 16 -17.31 17.34 9.16
CA TYR A 16 -16.15 17.75 9.95
C TYR A 16 -16.36 17.68 11.46
N ASN A 17 -17.62 17.81 11.92
CA ASN A 17 -17.95 17.84 13.34
C ASN A 17 -18.28 16.44 13.89
N LEU A 18 -17.93 16.23 15.15
CA LEU A 18 -18.48 15.16 15.97
C LEU A 18 -19.91 15.53 16.40
N PHE A 19 -20.73 14.52 16.69
CA PHE A 19 -22.12 14.73 17.08
C PHE A 19 -22.31 14.37 18.54
N ASP A 20 -23.03 15.23 19.27
CA ASP A 20 -23.37 14.97 20.65
C ASP A 20 -24.58 14.07 20.77
N TYR A 21 -24.47 13.06 21.63
CA TYR A 21 -25.54 12.11 21.97
C TYR A 21 -25.65 11.94 23.48
N LEU A 22 -26.85 11.58 23.96
CA LEU A 22 -27.12 11.21 25.34
C LEU A 22 -27.33 9.69 25.48
N LEU A 23 -27.06 9.12 26.63
CA LEU A 23 -27.50 7.76 26.94
C LEU A 23 -29.00 7.72 27.26
N PRO A 24 -29.71 6.63 26.89
CA PRO A 24 -31.01 6.33 27.43
C PRO A 24 -30.96 6.22 28.95
N GLU A 25 -32.06 6.53 29.63
CA GLU A 25 -32.12 6.58 31.10
C GLU A 25 -31.88 5.22 31.75
N ASP A 26 -32.41 4.15 31.16
CA ASP A 26 -32.20 2.76 31.57
C ASP A 26 -30.73 2.34 31.51
N ILE A 27 -30.01 2.72 30.47
CA ILE A 27 -28.56 2.45 30.30
C ILE A 27 -27.76 3.36 31.23
N SER A 28 -28.11 4.63 31.33
CA SER A 28 -27.44 5.60 32.21
C SER A 28 -27.50 5.21 33.68
N ALA A 29 -28.62 4.60 34.11
CA ALA A 29 -28.81 4.12 35.48
C ALA A 29 -27.98 2.86 35.81
N SER A 30 -27.56 2.11 34.78
CA SER A 30 -26.80 0.85 34.93
C SER A 30 -25.30 1.01 34.82
N ILE A 31 -24.80 2.23 34.56
CA ILE A 31 -23.36 2.51 34.34
C ILE A 31 -22.85 3.47 35.41
N ASP A 32 -21.92 3.01 36.23
CA ASP A 32 -21.28 3.79 37.29
C ASP A 32 -20.23 4.82 36.77
N SER A 33 -19.76 4.69 35.54
CA SER A 33 -18.76 5.56 34.96
C SER A 33 -19.05 5.85 33.48
N PRO A 34 -18.60 6.99 32.92
CA PRO A 34 -18.84 7.32 31.51
C PRO A 34 -18.22 6.31 30.55
N LEU A 35 -18.87 6.07 29.42
CA LEU A 35 -18.38 5.20 28.38
C LEU A 35 -17.03 5.71 27.83
N LYS A 36 -16.10 4.80 27.66
CA LYS A 36 -14.71 5.13 27.24
C LYS A 36 -14.62 5.35 25.73
N THR A 37 -13.64 6.16 25.33
CA THR A 37 -13.24 6.34 23.92
C THR A 37 -12.98 4.99 23.23
N GLY A 38 -13.53 4.80 22.03
CA GLY A 38 -13.38 3.55 21.26
C GLY A 38 -14.53 2.55 21.42
N VAL A 39 -15.50 2.81 22.31
CA VAL A 39 -16.74 2.01 22.42
C VAL A 39 -17.63 2.31 21.21
N ARG A 40 -18.14 1.24 20.56
CA ARG A 40 -19.09 1.38 19.45
C ARG A 40 -20.51 1.56 19.99
N VAL A 41 -21.21 2.46 19.36
CA VAL A 41 -22.61 2.75 19.68
C VAL A 41 -23.46 2.78 18.41
N LYS A 42 -24.71 2.44 18.54
CA LYS A 42 -25.70 2.58 17.48
C LYS A 42 -26.46 3.87 17.70
N VAL A 43 -26.43 4.76 16.74
CA VAL A 43 -26.98 6.11 16.87
C VAL A 43 -27.91 6.47 15.72
N PRO A 44 -28.99 7.24 15.98
CA PRO A 44 -29.81 7.80 14.91
C PRO A 44 -29.05 8.93 14.20
N PHE A 45 -28.90 8.83 12.87
CA PHE A 45 -28.25 9.83 12.05
C PHE A 45 -29.07 10.12 10.79
N GLY A 46 -29.60 11.34 10.67
CA GLY A 46 -30.62 11.67 9.68
C GLY A 46 -31.87 10.79 9.85
N THR A 47 -32.24 10.08 8.79
CA THR A 47 -33.35 9.12 8.74
C THR A 47 -32.92 7.67 8.97
N ARG A 48 -31.60 7.43 9.17
CA ARG A 48 -31.02 6.09 9.31
C ARG A 48 -30.36 5.91 10.66
N THR A 49 -30.13 4.67 11.04
CA THR A 49 -29.30 4.32 12.18
C THR A 49 -27.89 3.96 11.67
N GLN A 50 -26.87 4.47 12.34
CA GLN A 50 -25.45 4.27 12.00
C GLN A 50 -24.70 3.68 13.19
N ILE A 51 -23.61 2.97 12.91
CA ILE A 51 -22.65 2.56 13.93
C ILE A 51 -21.60 3.67 14.04
N GLY A 52 -21.61 4.35 15.19
CA GLY A 52 -20.62 5.35 15.55
C GLY A 52 -19.63 4.83 16.59
N VAL A 53 -18.62 5.63 16.86
CA VAL A 53 -17.60 5.38 17.89
C VAL A 53 -17.49 6.58 18.81
N ILE A 54 -17.53 6.34 20.13
CA ILE A 54 -17.32 7.38 21.12
C ILE A 54 -15.87 7.86 21.05
N ILE A 55 -15.70 9.17 20.89
CA ILE A 55 -14.39 9.83 20.84
C ILE A 55 -14.07 10.52 22.18
N SER A 56 -15.06 11.15 22.79
CA SER A 56 -14.93 11.80 24.08
C SER A 56 -16.29 11.93 24.75
N HIS A 57 -16.29 12.33 26.02
CA HIS A 57 -17.48 12.72 26.76
C HIS A 57 -17.23 14.05 27.48
N SER A 58 -18.30 14.77 27.77
CA SER A 58 -18.31 16.04 28.50
C SER A 58 -19.55 16.12 29.38
N THR A 59 -19.52 16.98 30.37
CA THR A 59 -20.68 17.38 31.16
C THR A 59 -21.46 18.55 30.56
N GLU A 60 -20.86 19.18 29.52
CA GLU A 60 -21.43 20.32 28.82
C GLU A 60 -21.53 20.03 27.32
N SER A 61 -22.49 20.64 26.64
CA SER A 61 -22.69 20.60 25.20
C SER A 61 -23.10 21.98 24.71
N ASP A 62 -22.65 22.27 23.47
CA ASP A 62 -23.01 23.51 22.75
C ASP A 62 -24.49 23.51 22.29
N PHE A 63 -25.20 22.40 22.47
CA PHE A 63 -26.57 22.24 22.05
C PHE A 63 -27.51 22.10 23.25
N GLU A 64 -28.74 22.60 23.12
CA GLU A 64 -29.80 22.39 24.11
C GLU A 64 -30.08 20.89 24.28
N LYS A 65 -30.17 20.42 25.53
CA LYS A 65 -30.33 19.00 25.88
C LYS A 65 -31.53 18.32 25.17
N ASN A 66 -32.62 19.03 24.98
CA ASN A 66 -33.85 18.54 24.32
C ASN A 66 -33.69 18.31 22.80
N LYS A 67 -32.69 18.94 22.20
CA LYS A 67 -32.33 18.76 20.76
C LYS A 67 -31.33 17.63 20.53
N ILE A 68 -30.69 17.11 21.57
CA ILE A 68 -29.69 16.06 21.49
C ILE A 68 -30.37 14.69 21.47
N ARG A 69 -30.08 13.89 20.44
CA ARG A 69 -30.63 12.55 20.29
C ARG A 69 -29.98 11.56 21.25
N LYS A 70 -30.72 10.51 21.64
CA LYS A 70 -30.21 9.43 22.48
C LYS A 70 -29.55 8.34 21.65
N ILE A 71 -28.49 7.73 22.21
CA ILE A 71 -27.87 6.49 21.70
C ILE A 71 -28.93 5.40 21.71
N THR A 72 -29.03 4.61 20.64
CA THR A 72 -30.01 3.53 20.55
C THR A 72 -29.54 2.26 21.27
N GLU A 73 -28.24 1.96 21.18
CA GLU A 73 -27.65 0.73 21.71
C GLU A 73 -26.15 0.93 21.95
N VAL A 74 -25.64 0.43 23.07
CA VAL A 74 -24.18 0.32 23.33
C VAL A 74 -23.75 -1.09 22.93
N LEU A 75 -22.83 -1.19 21.96
CA LEU A 75 -22.46 -2.46 21.34
C LEU A 75 -21.33 -3.20 22.06
N ASP A 76 -20.50 -2.49 22.81
CA ASP A 76 -19.32 -3.02 23.46
C ASP A 76 -19.26 -2.62 24.94
N ASN A 77 -18.89 -3.57 25.80
CA ASN A 77 -18.70 -3.31 27.24
C ASN A 77 -17.33 -2.61 27.51
N SER A 78 -16.42 -2.63 26.59
CA SER A 78 -15.09 -2.00 26.68
C SER A 78 -14.58 -1.59 25.30
N PRO A 79 -13.62 -0.65 25.22
CA PRO A 79 -13.04 -0.24 23.95
C PRO A 79 -12.45 -1.42 23.17
N LEU A 80 -12.80 -1.52 21.90
CA LEU A 80 -12.24 -2.55 21.02
C LEU A 80 -10.90 -2.15 20.41
N PRO A 81 -10.70 -0.93 19.83
CA PRO A 81 -9.40 -0.47 19.41
C PRO A 81 -8.47 -0.22 20.58
N SER A 82 -7.20 -0.39 20.38
CA SER A 82 -6.18 0.04 21.35
C SER A 82 -6.05 1.58 21.36
N THR A 83 -5.56 2.13 22.46
CA THR A 83 -5.38 3.58 22.60
C THR A 83 -4.45 4.16 21.53
N ASP A 84 -3.38 3.43 21.17
CA ASP A 84 -2.45 3.82 20.11
C ASP A 84 -3.12 3.83 18.73
N SER A 85 -3.99 2.85 18.42
CA SER A 85 -4.74 2.83 17.16
C SER A 85 -5.67 4.03 17.01
N ILE A 86 -6.34 4.45 18.11
CA ILE A 86 -7.20 5.64 18.11
C ILE A 86 -6.36 6.91 17.94
N LYS A 87 -5.27 7.05 18.70
CA LYS A 87 -4.35 8.19 18.58
C LYS A 87 -3.78 8.31 17.18
N LEU A 88 -3.39 7.18 16.57
CA LEU A 88 -2.90 7.16 15.19
C LEU A 88 -3.98 7.57 14.20
N ALA A 89 -5.21 7.07 14.35
CA ALA A 89 -6.32 7.43 13.46
C ALA A 89 -6.67 8.92 13.58
N ASP A 90 -6.71 9.48 14.79
CA ASP A 90 -6.93 10.91 15.02
C ASP A 90 -5.83 11.75 14.37
N TRP A 91 -4.55 11.37 14.57
CA TRP A 91 -3.42 12.03 13.91
C TRP A 91 -3.54 11.95 12.38
N ALA A 92 -3.86 10.78 11.82
CA ALA A 92 -3.97 10.61 10.37
C ALA A 92 -5.12 11.44 9.79
N ILE A 93 -6.25 11.52 10.49
CA ILE A 93 -7.39 12.34 10.07
C ILE A 93 -7.00 13.82 10.05
N LYS A 94 -6.32 14.31 11.08
CA LYS A 94 -5.86 15.70 11.15
C LYS A 94 -4.80 16.00 10.09
N TYR A 95 -3.76 15.18 10.01
CA TYR A 95 -2.64 15.39 9.10
C TYR A 95 -3.05 15.33 7.62
N TYR A 96 -3.91 14.36 7.25
CA TYR A 96 -4.34 14.15 5.87
C TYR A 96 -5.67 14.83 5.53
N CYS A 97 -6.14 15.76 6.36
CA CYS A 97 -7.38 16.50 6.16
C CYS A 97 -8.58 15.56 5.90
N GLY A 98 -8.79 14.63 6.82
CA GLY A 98 -9.91 13.68 6.80
C GLY A 98 -11.11 14.14 7.63
N PHE A 99 -12.14 13.31 7.63
CA PHE A 99 -13.34 13.53 8.45
C PHE A 99 -13.33 12.62 9.69
N PRO A 100 -13.75 13.09 10.87
CA PRO A 100 -13.71 12.29 12.09
C PRO A 100 -14.39 10.93 11.98
N GLY A 101 -15.46 10.80 11.17
CA GLY A 101 -16.14 9.54 10.90
C GLY A 101 -15.29 8.46 10.22
N GLU A 102 -14.17 8.82 9.62
CA GLU A 102 -13.25 7.86 8.99
C GLU A 102 -12.53 6.98 10.01
N ILE A 103 -12.48 7.37 11.32
CA ILE A 103 -11.95 6.54 12.41
C ILE A 103 -12.68 5.18 12.47
N VAL A 104 -13.98 5.16 12.17
CA VAL A 104 -14.79 3.93 12.15
C VAL A 104 -14.27 2.96 11.07
N SER A 105 -13.88 3.49 9.91
CA SER A 105 -13.38 2.66 8.81
C SER A 105 -11.91 2.27 8.97
N LEU A 106 -11.11 3.08 9.65
CA LEU A 106 -9.70 2.81 9.89
C LEU A 106 -9.50 1.76 11.00
N CYS A 107 -10.21 1.90 12.12
CA CYS A 107 -9.97 1.09 13.31
C CYS A 107 -10.77 -0.23 13.34
N PHE A 108 -11.83 -0.37 12.53
CA PHE A 108 -12.71 -1.54 12.64
C PHE A 108 -12.87 -2.30 11.32
N PRO A 109 -12.79 -3.65 11.33
CA PRO A 109 -13.13 -4.49 10.19
C PRO A 109 -14.62 -4.42 9.85
N ALA A 110 -14.99 -4.84 8.64
CA ALA A 110 -16.34 -4.69 8.09
C ALA A 110 -17.45 -5.23 9.01
N LEU A 111 -17.29 -6.43 9.57
CA LEU A 111 -18.30 -7.02 10.45
C LEU A 111 -18.54 -6.18 11.71
N LEU A 112 -17.50 -5.59 12.30
CA LEU A 112 -17.65 -4.72 13.45
C LEU A 112 -18.34 -3.40 13.08
N ARG A 113 -18.08 -2.86 11.89
CA ARG A 113 -18.78 -1.67 11.35
C ARG A 113 -20.26 -1.92 11.06
N GLN A 114 -20.66 -3.19 10.87
CA GLN A 114 -22.05 -3.62 10.71
C GLN A 114 -22.73 -3.90 12.06
N GLY A 115 -22.07 -3.67 13.19
CA GLY A 115 -22.62 -3.91 14.52
C GLY A 115 -22.53 -5.35 15.01
N LYS A 116 -21.79 -6.23 14.32
CA LYS A 116 -21.59 -7.61 14.79
C LYS A 116 -20.74 -7.62 16.08
N LYS A 117 -20.94 -8.65 16.92
CA LYS A 117 -20.18 -8.84 18.16
C LYS A 117 -18.71 -9.17 17.85
N ALA A 118 -17.80 -8.69 18.71
CA ALA A 118 -16.38 -8.99 18.65
C ALA A 118 -16.07 -10.39 19.19
N LYS A 119 -16.28 -11.41 18.36
CA LYS A 119 -15.98 -12.81 18.69
C LYS A 119 -15.36 -13.50 17.49
N TYR A 120 -14.52 -14.52 17.75
CA TYR A 120 -13.97 -15.35 16.70
C TYR A 120 -15.06 -16.07 15.90
N ASN A 121 -14.89 -16.10 14.58
CA ASN A 121 -15.75 -16.82 13.63
C ASN A 121 -14.99 -17.99 12.98
N GLY A 122 -13.91 -18.47 13.62
CA GLY A 122 -13.08 -19.56 13.14
C GLY A 122 -13.81 -20.91 13.08
N GLN A 123 -13.02 -21.98 12.99
CA GLN A 123 -13.55 -23.33 12.94
C GLN A 123 -13.86 -23.83 14.34
N LYS A 124 -14.98 -24.55 14.46
CA LYS A 124 -15.28 -25.28 15.68
C LYS A 124 -14.34 -26.49 15.80
N GLN A 125 -13.81 -26.65 16.98
CA GLN A 125 -13.05 -27.82 17.41
C GLN A 125 -13.70 -28.41 18.64
N TRP A 126 -13.87 -29.73 18.62
CA TRP A 126 -14.42 -30.46 19.75
C TRP A 126 -13.35 -31.37 20.33
N ARG A 127 -13.30 -31.42 21.64
CA ARG A 127 -12.41 -32.30 22.41
C ARG A 127 -13.20 -33.04 23.47
N ILE A 128 -12.83 -34.30 23.74
CA ILE A 128 -13.41 -35.05 24.84
C ILE A 128 -13.00 -34.40 26.16
N PHE A 129 -13.96 -33.97 26.95
CA PHE A 129 -13.76 -33.35 28.25
C PHE A 129 -13.94 -34.39 29.38
N LYS A 130 -14.97 -35.29 29.25
CA LYS A 130 -15.24 -36.30 30.22
C LYS A 130 -15.54 -37.61 29.52
N ASP A 131 -14.85 -38.67 29.93
CA ASP A 131 -15.10 -40.03 29.41
C ASP A 131 -16.31 -40.60 30.15
N SER A 132 -17.53 -40.24 29.73
CA SER A 132 -18.78 -40.69 30.29
C SER A 132 -19.36 -41.78 29.41
N ALA A 133 -19.98 -42.77 30.04
CA ALA A 133 -20.67 -43.85 29.32
C ALA A 133 -21.81 -43.29 28.46
N ILE A 134 -21.73 -43.45 27.16
CA ILE A 134 -22.77 -43.08 26.21
C ILE A 134 -23.73 -44.24 26.08
N SER A 135 -25.04 -43.92 26.12
CA SER A 135 -26.09 -44.95 25.95
C SER A 135 -25.84 -45.78 24.73
N LYS A 136 -26.03 -47.16 24.89
CA LYS A 136 -25.87 -48.12 23.78
C LYS A 136 -26.76 -47.79 22.58
N ASN A 137 -27.87 -47.11 22.79
CA ASN A 137 -28.82 -46.72 21.75
C ASN A 137 -28.43 -45.45 20.99
N ALA A 138 -27.41 -44.70 21.45
CA ALA A 138 -26.96 -43.48 20.81
C ALA A 138 -25.84 -43.67 19.80
N LYS A 139 -26.06 -44.55 18.78
CA LYS A 139 -25.08 -44.95 17.77
C LYS A 139 -24.30 -43.77 17.11
N ALA A 140 -25.00 -42.65 16.83
CA ALA A 140 -24.36 -41.47 16.23
C ALA A 140 -23.37 -40.81 17.18
N GLN A 141 -23.67 -40.70 18.48
CA GLN A 141 -22.78 -40.11 19.48
C GLN A 141 -21.57 -41.02 19.74
N GLN A 142 -21.76 -42.36 19.79
CA GLN A 142 -20.66 -43.30 19.93
C GLN A 142 -19.69 -43.19 18.76
N ARG A 143 -20.21 -43.08 17.53
CA ARG A 143 -19.40 -42.96 16.30
C ARG A 143 -18.60 -41.64 16.29
N ILE A 144 -19.16 -40.51 16.81
CA ILE A 144 -18.46 -39.26 16.95
C ILE A 144 -17.30 -39.40 17.94
N ILE A 145 -17.51 -40.05 19.10
CA ILE A 145 -16.46 -40.23 20.09
C ILE A 145 -15.34 -41.14 19.56
N SER A 146 -15.67 -42.22 18.83
CA SER A 146 -14.63 -43.10 18.23
C SER A 146 -13.77 -42.29 17.25
N VAL A 147 -14.38 -41.53 16.36
CA VAL A 147 -13.65 -40.68 15.41
C VAL A 147 -12.77 -39.61 16.14
N ILE A 148 -13.26 -39.04 17.23
CA ILE A 148 -12.43 -38.10 18.02
C ILE A 148 -11.25 -38.84 18.66
N LYS A 149 -11.45 -40.05 19.21
CA LYS A 149 -10.37 -40.86 19.77
C LYS A 149 -9.34 -41.28 18.73
N GLU A 150 -9.75 -41.64 17.53
CA GLU A 150 -8.89 -41.97 16.40
C GLU A 150 -8.06 -40.75 15.90
N ASN A 151 -8.59 -39.55 16.08
CA ASN A 151 -7.92 -38.29 15.70
C ASN A 151 -7.25 -37.60 16.90
N ASN A 152 -6.55 -38.35 17.74
CA ASN A 152 -5.79 -37.83 18.90
C ASN A 152 -6.63 -37.00 19.87
N GLY A 153 -7.90 -37.33 20.06
CA GLY A 153 -8.80 -36.66 20.97
C GLY A 153 -9.39 -35.33 20.49
N VAL A 154 -9.23 -35.00 19.19
CA VAL A 154 -9.65 -33.72 18.60
C VAL A 154 -10.41 -33.94 17.29
N LEU A 155 -11.54 -33.25 17.12
CA LEU A 155 -12.30 -33.19 15.87
C LEU A 155 -12.46 -31.74 15.43
N CYS A 156 -12.03 -31.39 14.21
CA CYS A 156 -12.22 -30.08 13.62
C CYS A 156 -13.39 -30.07 12.63
N GLU A 157 -14.14 -29.00 12.55
CA GLU A 157 -15.34 -28.87 11.70
C GLU A 157 -15.05 -29.15 10.21
N LYS A 158 -13.86 -28.78 9.70
CA LYS A 158 -13.46 -29.04 8.32
C LYS A 158 -13.02 -30.49 8.05
N SER A 159 -12.59 -31.20 9.05
CA SER A 159 -12.12 -32.57 8.95
C SER A 159 -13.16 -33.60 9.44
N ILE A 160 -14.44 -33.22 9.47
CA ILE A 160 -15.51 -34.13 9.82
C ILE A 160 -15.66 -35.16 8.68
N PRO A 161 -15.41 -36.48 8.89
CA PRO A 161 -15.60 -37.49 7.88
C PRO A 161 -17.05 -37.58 7.42
N GLU A 162 -17.28 -37.96 6.16
CA GLU A 162 -18.63 -38.05 5.57
C GLU A 162 -19.68 -38.77 6.44
N PRO A 163 -19.37 -39.87 7.14
CA PRO A 163 -20.37 -40.59 7.96
C PRO A 163 -20.90 -39.76 9.12
N ILE A 164 -20.26 -38.64 9.48
CA ILE A 164 -20.60 -37.80 10.65
C ILE A 164 -21.03 -36.40 10.23
N GLN A 165 -20.82 -35.97 8.99
CA GLN A 165 -21.14 -34.60 8.52
C GLN A 165 -22.61 -34.21 8.77
N ASN A 166 -23.53 -35.17 8.68
CA ASN A 166 -24.96 -34.93 8.91
C ASN A 166 -25.38 -35.00 10.39
N ASN A 167 -24.46 -35.30 11.33
CA ASN A 167 -24.78 -35.53 12.74
C ASN A 167 -24.53 -34.31 13.65
N ARG A 168 -24.64 -33.08 13.13
CA ARG A 168 -24.45 -31.82 13.91
C ARG A 168 -25.29 -31.77 15.19
N ASN A 169 -26.51 -32.30 15.16
CA ASN A 169 -27.35 -32.37 16.34
C ASN A 169 -26.80 -33.31 17.42
N ALA A 170 -26.16 -34.40 17.02
CA ALA A 170 -25.52 -35.33 17.96
C ALA A 170 -24.28 -34.72 18.61
N ILE A 171 -23.47 -33.97 17.85
CA ILE A 171 -22.33 -33.19 18.38
C ILE A 171 -22.85 -32.17 19.41
N LYS A 172 -23.91 -31.41 19.07
CA LYS A 172 -24.47 -30.42 19.95
C LYS A 172 -24.97 -31.06 21.28
N LYS A 173 -25.67 -32.21 21.23
CA LYS A 173 -26.07 -32.95 22.41
C LYS A 173 -24.90 -33.39 23.28
N LEU A 174 -23.78 -33.82 22.66
CA LEU A 174 -22.55 -34.19 23.39
C LEU A 174 -21.90 -33.00 24.07
N VAL A 175 -21.98 -31.81 23.47
CA VAL A 175 -21.50 -30.55 24.05
C VAL A 175 -22.45 -30.12 25.20
N ASP A 176 -23.75 -30.11 24.98
CA ASP A 176 -24.77 -29.73 25.99
C ASP A 176 -24.72 -30.66 27.22
N ASN A 177 -24.37 -31.94 27.03
CA ASN A 177 -24.19 -32.92 28.10
C ASN A 177 -22.80 -32.86 28.78
N GLY A 178 -21.92 -31.92 28.36
CA GLY A 178 -20.59 -31.75 28.96
C GLY A 178 -19.61 -32.90 28.66
N ILE A 179 -19.90 -33.76 27.69
CA ILE A 179 -18.99 -34.83 27.21
C ILE A 179 -17.94 -34.28 26.29
N LEU A 180 -18.33 -33.34 25.44
CA LEU A 180 -17.41 -32.59 24.55
C LEU A 180 -17.31 -31.15 25.01
N THR A 181 -16.10 -30.58 24.90
CA THR A 181 -15.91 -29.13 24.90
C THR A 181 -15.82 -28.62 23.48
N GLU A 182 -16.55 -27.54 23.20
CA GLU A 182 -16.47 -26.82 21.93
C GLU A 182 -15.54 -25.59 22.09
N LYS A 183 -14.51 -25.49 21.27
CA LYS A 183 -13.63 -24.32 21.18
C LYS A 183 -13.64 -23.81 19.74
N ILE A 184 -13.73 -22.48 19.59
CA ILE A 184 -13.57 -21.84 18.30
C ILE A 184 -12.09 -21.58 18.09
N ILE A 185 -11.50 -22.19 17.05
CA ILE A 185 -10.11 -21.96 16.64
C ILE A 185 -10.10 -20.88 15.57
N PRO A 186 -9.44 -19.75 15.84
CA PRO A 186 -9.30 -18.68 14.85
C PRO A 186 -8.71 -19.17 13.53
N SER A 187 -9.15 -18.58 12.42
CA SER A 187 -8.76 -19.00 11.06
C SER A 187 -7.26 -18.83 10.75
N PHE A 188 -6.55 -18.02 11.52
CA PHE A 188 -5.10 -17.82 11.37
C PHE A 188 -4.26 -18.87 12.08
N ILE A 189 -4.81 -19.64 13.01
CA ILE A 189 -4.12 -20.79 13.64
C ILE A 189 -4.15 -21.94 12.63
N LYS A 190 -2.97 -22.35 12.17
CA LYS A 190 -2.79 -23.47 11.23
C LYS A 190 -1.69 -24.34 11.76
N ASP A 191 -1.83 -25.66 11.57
CA ASP A 191 -0.74 -26.59 11.79
C ASP A 191 0.41 -26.27 10.84
N GLN A 192 1.63 -26.27 11.34
CA GLN A 192 2.82 -25.84 10.62
C GLN A 192 3.96 -26.83 10.86
N GLU A 193 4.58 -27.24 9.75
CA GLU A 193 5.88 -27.92 9.82
C GLU A 193 6.96 -26.87 9.98
N LEU A 194 7.72 -26.95 11.07
CA LEU A 194 8.82 -26.05 11.36
C LEU A 194 10.07 -26.55 10.63
N ILE A 195 10.71 -25.62 9.90
CA ILE A 195 12.01 -25.86 9.29
C ILE A 195 13.10 -25.39 10.26
N PRO A 196 14.08 -26.25 10.61
CA PRO A 196 15.18 -25.84 11.47
C PRO A 196 15.90 -24.60 10.92
N ASN A 197 16.25 -23.69 11.83
CA ASN A 197 17.02 -22.49 11.47
C ASN A 197 18.48 -22.85 11.25
N THR A 198 18.90 -23.06 10.02
CA THR A 198 20.29 -23.31 9.61
C THR A 198 20.99 -22.05 9.11
N PHE A 199 20.30 -20.91 9.10
CA PHE A 199 20.83 -19.66 8.55
C PHE A 199 21.69 -18.90 9.57
N THR A 200 22.92 -18.57 9.18
CA THR A 200 23.82 -17.71 9.95
C THR A 200 23.88 -16.34 9.25
N PRO A 201 23.47 -15.25 9.93
CA PRO A 201 23.59 -13.90 9.38
C PRO A 201 25.06 -13.54 9.11
N ASN A 202 25.34 -12.87 8.00
CA ASN A 202 26.64 -12.29 7.73
C ASN A 202 26.87 -11.02 8.58
N ASP A 203 28.11 -10.50 8.57
CA ASP A 203 28.52 -9.36 9.42
C ASP A 203 27.61 -8.13 9.25
N TYR A 204 27.25 -7.78 8.01
CA TYR A 204 26.35 -6.65 7.74
C TYR A 204 24.94 -6.88 8.27
N GLN A 205 24.46 -8.12 8.17
CA GLN A 205 23.14 -8.49 8.70
C GLN A 205 23.18 -8.50 10.23
N GLN A 206 24.23 -9.05 10.85
CA GLN A 206 24.42 -9.04 12.30
C GLN A 206 24.48 -7.62 12.84
N GLN A 207 25.26 -6.74 12.20
CA GLN A 207 25.33 -5.32 12.57
C GLN A 207 23.97 -4.62 12.45
N ALA A 208 23.23 -4.87 11.37
CA ALA A 208 21.91 -4.30 11.18
C ALA A 208 20.92 -4.79 12.25
N ILE A 209 20.94 -6.08 12.58
CA ILE A 209 20.12 -6.68 13.64
C ILE A 209 20.49 -6.07 14.99
N GLY A 210 21.79 -6.02 15.34
CA GLY A 210 22.28 -5.43 16.58
C GLY A 210 21.79 -4.01 16.79
N ASN A 211 22.01 -3.14 15.80
CA ASN A 211 21.58 -1.73 15.87
C ASN A 211 20.07 -1.56 16.11
N VAL A 212 19.22 -2.44 15.55
CA VAL A 212 17.78 -2.37 15.79
C VAL A 212 17.44 -2.93 17.18
N VAL A 213 18.05 -4.02 17.60
CA VAL A 213 17.84 -4.62 18.94
C VAL A 213 18.25 -3.66 20.04
N ASP A 214 19.36 -2.94 19.88
CA ASP A 214 19.84 -1.93 20.85
C ASP A 214 18.82 -0.78 21.03
N SER A 215 17.92 -0.58 20.09
CA SER A 215 16.85 0.43 20.16
C SER A 215 15.51 -0.12 20.69
N PHE A 216 15.43 -1.38 21.10
CA PHE A 216 14.20 -1.93 21.67
C PHE A 216 13.78 -1.15 22.93
N GLY A 217 12.49 -0.87 23.06
CA GLY A 217 11.92 -0.05 24.13
C GLY A 217 12.09 1.46 23.94
N SER A 218 12.67 1.92 22.81
CA SER A 218 12.78 3.32 22.44
C SER A 218 12.41 3.56 20.98
N PHE A 219 11.91 4.76 20.68
CA PHE A 219 11.58 5.12 19.31
C PHE A 219 12.84 5.34 18.48
N SER A 220 12.95 4.62 17.40
CA SER A 220 13.97 4.82 16.36
C SER A 220 13.41 4.48 14.98
N THR A 221 13.83 5.21 13.96
CA THR A 221 13.51 4.88 12.57
C THR A 221 14.78 4.40 11.88
N ASN A 222 14.74 3.17 11.36
CA ASN A 222 15.86 2.49 10.75
C ASN A 222 15.58 2.26 9.27
N LEU A 223 16.39 2.82 8.36
CA LEU A 223 16.33 2.54 6.93
C LEU A 223 17.28 1.39 6.58
N LEU A 224 16.73 0.19 6.36
CA LEU A 224 17.48 -0.98 5.90
C LEU A 224 17.61 -0.94 4.38
N TYR A 225 18.70 -0.33 3.91
CA TYR A 225 19.05 -0.23 2.51
C TYR A 225 19.87 -1.45 2.09
N GLY A 226 19.22 -2.43 1.46
CA GLY A 226 19.88 -3.66 1.04
C GLY A 226 19.64 -3.98 -0.41
N VAL A 227 20.70 -4.28 -1.17
CA VAL A 227 20.59 -4.67 -2.59
C VAL A 227 19.60 -5.82 -2.78
N THR A 228 19.03 -5.97 -3.98
CA THR A 228 18.13 -7.09 -4.29
C THR A 228 18.83 -8.42 -4.01
N GLY A 229 18.22 -9.28 -3.18
CA GLY A 229 18.81 -10.55 -2.77
C GLY A 229 19.85 -10.44 -1.63
N SER A 230 19.90 -9.34 -0.90
CA SER A 230 20.81 -9.18 0.27
C SER A 230 20.36 -9.92 1.54
N GLY A 231 19.20 -10.60 1.49
CA GLY A 231 18.67 -11.32 2.67
C GLY A 231 17.88 -10.44 3.66
N LYS A 232 17.28 -9.32 3.22
CA LYS A 232 16.44 -8.46 4.08
C LYS A 232 15.39 -9.25 4.86
N THR A 233 14.74 -10.22 4.21
CA THR A 233 13.71 -11.06 4.86
C THR A 233 14.28 -11.86 6.02
N GLU A 234 15.55 -12.31 5.95
CA GLU A 234 16.19 -13.01 7.06
C GLU A 234 16.45 -12.06 8.24
N VAL A 235 16.86 -10.81 7.96
CA VAL A 235 16.97 -9.79 9.02
C VAL A 235 15.62 -9.59 9.72
N PHE A 236 14.50 -9.56 8.97
CA PHE A 236 13.15 -9.46 9.56
C PHE A 236 12.83 -10.66 10.46
N ILE A 237 13.16 -11.87 10.02
CA ILE A 237 12.92 -13.10 10.78
C ILE A 237 13.73 -13.08 12.09
N GLN A 238 15.01 -12.72 12.04
CA GLN A 238 15.86 -12.62 13.23
C GLN A 238 15.37 -11.55 14.21
N LEU A 239 14.96 -10.38 13.72
CA LEU A 239 14.37 -9.32 14.53
C LEU A 239 13.03 -9.76 15.15
N ALA A 240 12.17 -10.41 14.36
CA ALA A 240 10.90 -10.93 14.84
C ALA A 240 11.11 -11.97 15.95
N GLN A 241 12.11 -12.84 15.82
CA GLN A 241 12.46 -13.80 16.85
C GLN A 241 12.79 -13.12 18.18
N LYS A 242 13.63 -12.08 18.17
CA LYS A 242 13.99 -11.32 19.37
C LYS A 242 12.79 -10.66 20.05
N VAL A 243 11.86 -10.12 19.25
CA VAL A 243 10.62 -9.53 19.77
C VAL A 243 9.71 -10.59 20.39
N ILE A 244 9.59 -11.77 19.78
CA ILE A 244 8.78 -12.88 20.28
C ILE A 244 9.38 -13.45 21.58
N GLU A 245 10.70 -13.57 21.67
CA GLU A 245 11.43 -13.96 22.90
C GLU A 245 11.06 -13.03 24.07
N ASN A 246 10.85 -11.73 23.79
CA ASN A 246 10.39 -10.72 24.76
C ASN A 246 8.86 -10.74 24.98
N ARG A 247 8.12 -11.73 24.45
CA ARG A 247 6.65 -11.85 24.53
C ARG A 247 5.92 -10.63 23.96
N GLN A 248 6.50 -10.01 22.94
CA GLN A 248 5.93 -8.88 22.22
C GLN A 248 5.46 -9.29 20.83
N GLN A 249 4.69 -8.41 20.19
CA GLN A 249 4.15 -8.62 18.84
C GLN A 249 4.93 -7.84 17.79
N VAL A 250 4.99 -8.41 16.58
CA VAL A 250 5.60 -7.76 15.41
C VAL A 250 4.51 -7.45 14.38
N LEU A 251 4.48 -6.21 13.92
CA LEU A 251 3.66 -5.79 12.75
C LEU A 251 4.56 -5.67 11.53
N ILE A 252 4.25 -6.43 10.49
CA ILE A 252 4.97 -6.41 9.21
C ILE A 252 4.02 -5.91 8.13
N LEU A 253 4.35 -4.76 7.55
CA LEU A 253 3.61 -4.20 6.43
C LEU A 253 4.33 -4.54 5.13
N VAL A 254 3.57 -5.05 4.17
CA VAL A 254 4.05 -5.41 2.83
C VAL A 254 3.17 -4.76 1.76
N PRO A 255 3.70 -4.48 0.54
CA PRO A 255 2.87 -3.99 -0.56
C PRO A 255 1.71 -4.94 -0.89
N GLU A 256 0.60 -4.42 -1.45
CA GLU A 256 -0.57 -5.26 -1.79
C GLU A 256 -0.21 -6.47 -2.66
N ILE A 257 0.72 -6.27 -3.62
CA ILE A 257 1.23 -7.32 -4.50
C ILE A 257 2.28 -8.20 -3.78
N GLY A 258 2.93 -7.66 -2.75
CA GLY A 258 3.98 -8.34 -1.98
C GLY A 258 3.44 -9.32 -0.95
N LEU A 259 2.12 -9.35 -0.66
CA LEU A 259 1.51 -10.32 0.24
C LEU A 259 1.35 -11.66 -0.48
N THR A 260 2.46 -12.15 -0.99
CA THR A 260 2.51 -13.46 -1.61
C THR A 260 2.45 -14.53 -0.52
N PRO A 261 1.85 -15.66 -0.81
CA PRO A 261 1.91 -16.84 0.06
C PRO A 261 3.33 -17.16 0.52
N GLN A 262 4.33 -16.78 -0.27
CA GLN A 262 5.75 -17.02 0.01
C GLN A 262 6.27 -16.31 1.27
N ILE A 263 5.96 -15.04 1.49
CA ILE A 263 6.44 -14.35 2.71
C ILE A 263 5.75 -14.91 3.95
N VAL A 264 4.43 -15.11 3.87
CA VAL A 264 3.65 -15.69 4.97
C VAL A 264 4.14 -17.12 5.28
N LYS A 265 4.40 -17.93 4.22
CA LYS A 265 4.92 -19.29 4.34
C LYS A 265 6.28 -19.29 5.05
N ARG A 266 7.23 -18.42 4.64
CA ARG A 266 8.56 -18.32 5.28
C ARG A 266 8.46 -18.02 6.78
N PHE A 267 7.57 -17.10 7.19
CA PHE A 267 7.37 -16.83 8.61
C PHE A 267 6.73 -18.01 9.33
N ARG A 268 5.76 -18.68 8.73
CA ARG A 268 5.13 -19.86 9.33
C ARG A 268 6.09 -21.03 9.50
N GLU A 269 6.96 -21.28 8.53
CA GLU A 269 7.97 -22.35 8.58
C GLU A 269 9.06 -22.12 9.63
N ARG A 270 9.26 -20.87 10.07
CA ARG A 270 10.32 -20.47 11.00
C ARG A 270 9.84 -20.27 12.43
N PHE A 271 8.55 -20.09 12.66
CA PHE A 271 8.01 -19.76 13.97
C PHE A 271 6.87 -20.71 14.37
N SER A 272 6.94 -21.21 15.61
CA SER A 272 5.86 -22.00 16.23
C SER A 272 4.67 -21.14 16.69
N VAL A 273 4.83 -19.81 16.74
CA VAL A 273 3.78 -18.89 17.15
C VAL A 273 2.80 -18.58 16.03
N PRO A 274 1.50 -18.29 16.35
CA PRO A 274 0.52 -17.97 15.34
C PRO A 274 0.84 -16.71 14.54
N VAL A 275 0.71 -16.83 13.20
CA VAL A 275 0.90 -15.75 12.22
C VAL A 275 -0.43 -15.36 11.62
N ALA A 276 -0.94 -14.18 12.00
CA ALA A 276 -2.15 -13.60 11.42
C ALA A 276 -1.84 -12.80 10.15
N THR A 277 -2.74 -12.86 9.17
CA THR A 277 -2.62 -12.07 7.93
C THR A 277 -3.79 -11.11 7.79
N ILE A 278 -3.57 -9.90 7.23
CA ILE A 278 -4.62 -8.89 7.02
C ILE A 278 -4.43 -8.21 5.67
N HIS A 279 -5.31 -8.52 4.71
CA HIS A 279 -5.28 -7.95 3.35
C HIS A 279 -6.66 -7.91 2.69
N SER A 280 -6.76 -7.26 1.53
CA SER A 280 -8.02 -7.01 0.83
C SER A 280 -8.71 -8.27 0.29
N ALA A 281 -7.95 -9.33 -0.03
CA ALA A 281 -8.49 -10.57 -0.58
C ALA A 281 -9.07 -11.55 0.47
N MET A 282 -8.96 -11.25 1.77
CA MET A 282 -9.57 -12.04 2.85
C MET A 282 -11.07 -11.82 2.91
N ASN A 283 -11.81 -12.85 3.29
CA ASN A 283 -13.21 -12.68 3.65
C ASN A 283 -13.35 -11.94 5.01
N ASP A 284 -14.54 -11.43 5.29
CA ASP A 284 -14.79 -10.59 6.46
C ASP A 284 -14.63 -11.35 7.80
N SER A 285 -14.91 -12.65 7.83
CA SER A 285 -14.73 -13.51 9.03
C SER A 285 -13.25 -13.75 9.32
N GLU A 286 -12.46 -14.12 8.33
CA GLU A 286 -11.01 -14.29 8.46
C GLU A 286 -10.33 -13.00 8.91
N ARG A 287 -10.78 -11.86 8.35
CA ARG A 287 -10.26 -10.54 8.73
C ARG A 287 -10.59 -10.18 10.16
N LEU A 288 -11.82 -10.49 10.62
CA LEU A 288 -12.21 -10.27 12.02
C LEU A 288 -11.40 -11.15 12.97
N ASP A 289 -11.21 -12.43 12.64
CA ASP A 289 -10.40 -13.35 13.45
C ASP A 289 -8.96 -12.84 13.59
N SER A 290 -8.32 -12.45 12.49
CA SER A 290 -6.97 -11.90 12.50
C SER A 290 -6.85 -10.61 13.29
N TRP A 291 -7.87 -9.72 13.17
CA TRP A 291 -7.96 -8.48 13.93
C TRP A 291 -8.09 -8.73 15.43
N LEU A 292 -8.92 -9.69 15.81
CA LEU A 292 -9.10 -10.10 17.21
C LEU A 292 -7.84 -10.77 17.76
N GLY A 293 -7.19 -11.64 16.97
CA GLY A 293 -5.94 -12.29 17.35
C GLY A 293 -4.81 -11.31 17.62
N ALA A 294 -4.73 -10.23 16.85
CA ALA A 294 -3.81 -9.14 17.11
C ALA A 294 -4.16 -8.40 18.42
N LYS A 295 -5.45 -8.09 18.65
CA LYS A 295 -5.94 -7.41 19.85
C LYS A 295 -5.71 -8.21 21.13
N THR A 296 -5.99 -9.51 21.11
CA THR A 296 -5.87 -10.39 22.29
C THR A 296 -4.43 -10.82 22.57
N GLY A 297 -3.55 -10.72 21.57
CA GLY A 297 -2.20 -11.24 21.61
C GLY A 297 -2.08 -12.72 21.24
N ASP A 298 -3.20 -13.35 20.79
CA ASP A 298 -3.18 -14.75 20.30
C ASP A 298 -2.38 -14.89 18.99
N ALA A 299 -2.18 -13.80 18.25
CA ALA A 299 -1.25 -13.72 17.13
C ALA A 299 -0.02 -12.90 17.54
N SER A 300 1.17 -13.52 17.50
CA SER A 300 2.43 -12.84 17.81
C SER A 300 3.01 -12.09 16.61
N ILE A 301 2.76 -12.58 15.39
CA ILE A 301 3.20 -11.97 14.15
C ILE A 301 1.98 -11.58 13.33
N ILE A 302 1.90 -10.31 12.95
CA ILE A 302 0.85 -9.77 12.09
C ILE A 302 1.48 -9.30 10.79
N ILE A 303 1.13 -9.95 9.68
CA ILE A 303 1.59 -9.58 8.33
C ILE A 303 0.42 -9.02 7.56
N GLY A 304 0.55 -7.82 7.02
CA GLY A 304 -0.56 -7.25 6.29
C GLY A 304 -0.18 -6.14 5.32
N THR A 305 -1.17 -5.72 4.56
CA THR A 305 -1.03 -4.57 3.67
C THR A 305 -1.33 -3.27 4.44
N ARG A 306 -1.39 -2.16 3.74
CA ARG A 306 -1.69 -0.83 4.28
C ARG A 306 -2.77 -0.82 5.38
N SER A 307 -3.85 -1.58 5.22
CA SER A 307 -4.96 -1.61 6.18
C SER A 307 -4.61 -2.27 7.53
N ALA A 308 -3.55 -3.05 7.62
CA ALA A 308 -3.11 -3.66 8.88
C ALA A 308 -2.49 -2.65 9.84
N LEU A 309 -2.17 -1.46 9.36
CA LEU A 309 -1.56 -0.41 10.17
C LEU A 309 -2.42 0.02 11.39
N PHE A 310 -3.74 -0.02 11.28
CA PHE A 310 -4.65 0.44 12.36
C PHE A 310 -5.18 -0.69 13.26
N VAL A 311 -4.69 -1.91 13.06
CA VAL A 311 -5.11 -3.06 13.87
C VAL A 311 -4.60 -2.90 15.32
N PRO A 312 -5.44 -3.12 16.34
CA PRO A 312 -5.00 -3.03 17.72
C PRO A 312 -3.98 -4.15 18.02
N LEU A 313 -2.88 -3.79 18.65
CA LEU A 313 -1.88 -4.72 19.15
C LEU A 313 -1.92 -4.71 20.68
N LYS A 314 -1.78 -5.88 21.29
CA LYS A 314 -1.78 -6.02 22.76
C LYS A 314 -0.47 -5.53 23.37
N ASN A 315 0.63 -5.95 22.77
CA ASN A 315 1.99 -5.64 23.25
C ASN A 315 2.94 -5.49 22.05
N PRO A 316 2.90 -4.38 21.28
CA PRO A 316 3.75 -4.19 20.13
C PRO A 316 5.23 -4.00 20.55
N GLY A 317 6.16 -4.64 19.83
CA GLY A 317 7.61 -4.50 20.04
C GLY A 317 8.35 -3.95 18.83
N LEU A 318 7.84 -4.17 17.61
CA LEU A 318 8.53 -3.77 16.39
C LEU A 318 7.53 -3.58 15.24
N ILE A 319 7.78 -2.59 14.40
CA ILE A 319 7.12 -2.43 13.10
C ILE A 319 8.14 -2.59 11.99
N ILE A 320 7.82 -3.39 10.97
CA ILE A 320 8.65 -3.58 9.78
C ILE A 320 7.83 -3.19 8.56
N ILE A 321 8.41 -2.44 7.63
CA ILE A 321 7.83 -2.14 6.32
C ILE A 321 8.77 -2.65 5.25
N ASP A 322 8.35 -3.66 4.52
CA ASP A 322 9.08 -4.16 3.36
C ASP A 322 8.74 -3.35 2.11
N GLU A 323 9.73 -3.13 1.25
CA GLU A 323 9.62 -2.31 0.03
C GLU A 323 8.96 -0.94 0.32
N GLU A 324 9.49 -0.18 1.29
CA GLU A 324 8.90 1.07 1.83
C GLU A 324 8.58 2.13 0.76
N HIS A 325 9.28 2.08 -0.38
CA HIS A 325 9.09 2.97 -1.52
C HIS A 325 7.82 2.67 -2.33
N ASP A 326 7.14 1.55 -2.04
CA ASP A 326 6.00 1.12 -2.84
C ASP A 326 4.81 2.09 -2.75
N GLN A 327 4.30 2.49 -3.92
CA GLN A 327 3.19 3.44 -4.02
C GLN A 327 1.89 2.92 -3.42
N SER A 328 1.71 1.59 -3.25
CA SER A 328 0.51 1.01 -2.65
C SER A 328 0.36 1.34 -1.16
N PHE A 329 1.42 1.82 -0.50
CA PHE A 329 1.32 2.35 0.86
C PHE A 329 0.59 3.70 0.95
N LYS A 330 0.44 4.44 -0.15
CA LYS A 330 -0.42 5.63 -0.22
C LYS A 330 -1.83 5.23 -0.64
N GLN A 331 -2.83 5.54 0.18
CA GLN A 331 -4.23 5.32 -0.17
C GLN A 331 -4.69 6.33 -1.22
N GLN A 332 -5.40 5.85 -2.25
CA GLN A 332 -5.84 6.69 -3.38
C GLN A 332 -7.31 7.09 -3.32
N ASP A 333 -8.07 6.50 -2.40
CA ASP A 333 -9.50 6.77 -2.19
C ASP A 333 -9.78 7.16 -0.73
N ARG A 334 -10.89 7.84 -0.46
CA ARG A 334 -11.28 8.33 0.86
C ARG A 334 -10.16 9.15 1.53
N LEU A 335 -9.79 8.84 2.78
CA LEU A 335 -8.63 9.43 3.45
C LEU A 335 -7.34 8.98 2.76
N ARG A 336 -6.65 9.89 2.12
CA ARG A 336 -5.42 9.62 1.35
C ARG A 336 -4.17 9.60 2.23
N TYR A 337 -4.14 8.71 3.22
CA TYR A 337 -2.99 8.58 4.11
C TYR A 337 -1.85 7.74 3.49
N SER A 338 -0.63 7.99 3.95
CA SER A 338 0.54 7.15 3.70
C SER A 338 0.73 6.17 4.86
N ALA A 339 0.66 4.87 4.58
CA ALA A 339 0.87 3.87 5.62
C ALA A 339 2.31 3.83 6.11
N ARG A 340 3.30 4.14 5.25
CA ARG A 340 4.70 4.28 5.64
C ARG A 340 4.87 5.37 6.69
N ASP A 341 4.41 6.57 6.39
CA ASP A 341 4.59 7.72 7.27
C ASP A 341 3.76 7.60 8.55
N SER A 342 2.53 7.07 8.42
CA SER A 342 1.67 6.78 9.58
C SER A 342 2.24 5.66 10.46
N ALA A 343 2.99 4.70 9.92
CA ALA A 343 3.66 3.66 10.70
C ALA A 343 4.82 4.23 11.53
N ILE A 344 5.54 5.21 11.02
CA ILE A 344 6.58 5.93 11.79
C ILE A 344 5.93 6.63 13.00
N VAL A 345 4.79 7.30 12.78
CA VAL A 345 4.03 7.94 13.86
C VAL A 345 3.51 6.89 14.86
N ARG A 346 3.03 5.74 14.39
CA ARG A 346 2.60 4.65 15.27
C ARG A 346 3.75 4.13 16.13
N ALA A 347 4.93 3.96 15.54
CA ALA A 347 6.13 3.57 16.27
C ALA A 347 6.51 4.60 17.34
N GLN A 348 6.41 5.89 17.02
CA GLN A 348 6.64 6.99 17.95
C GLN A 348 5.61 6.99 19.10
N ILE A 349 4.31 6.83 18.82
CA ILE A 349 3.25 6.76 19.82
C ILE A 349 3.50 5.63 20.83
N ASN A 350 4.03 4.49 20.36
CA ASN A 350 4.29 3.29 21.18
C ASN A 350 5.73 3.22 21.72
N ASN A 351 6.57 4.22 21.44
CA ASN A 351 7.99 4.26 21.81
C ASN A 351 8.75 2.98 21.44
N LEU A 352 8.65 2.57 20.16
CA LEU A 352 9.29 1.34 19.65
C LEU A 352 10.02 1.58 18.32
N PRO A 353 10.99 0.73 17.96
CA PRO A 353 11.70 0.86 16.70
C PRO A 353 10.81 0.51 15.49
N ILE A 354 11.13 1.15 14.37
CA ILE A 354 10.58 0.80 13.07
C ILE A 354 11.71 0.58 12.06
N VAL A 355 11.55 -0.46 11.22
CA VAL A 355 12.46 -0.77 10.12
C VAL A 355 11.74 -0.53 8.80
N LEU A 356 12.26 0.41 8.01
CA LEU A 356 11.87 0.68 6.63
C LEU A 356 12.87 -0.01 5.72
N ALA A 357 12.45 -1.02 4.98
CA ALA A 357 13.37 -1.80 4.16
C ALA A 357 13.13 -1.62 2.67
N SER A 358 14.18 -1.45 1.91
CA SER A 358 14.13 -1.37 0.46
C SER A 358 15.48 -1.64 -0.21
N ALA A 359 15.44 -2.15 -1.43
CA ALA A 359 16.60 -2.15 -2.32
C ALA A 359 16.75 -0.81 -3.07
N THR A 360 15.68 -0.06 -3.13
CA THR A 360 15.56 1.21 -3.86
C THR A 360 14.76 2.19 -3.00
N PRO A 361 15.35 2.69 -1.89
CA PRO A 361 14.64 3.59 -0.97
C PRO A 361 14.02 4.78 -1.70
N SER A 362 12.86 5.24 -1.21
CA SER A 362 12.28 6.50 -1.66
C SER A 362 13.23 7.66 -1.38
N LEU A 363 13.18 8.71 -2.20
CA LEU A 363 14.04 9.88 -2.01
C LEU A 363 13.77 10.55 -0.67
N GLU A 364 12.52 10.52 -0.15
CA GLU A 364 12.17 11.02 1.17
C GLU A 364 12.85 10.22 2.30
N SER A 365 12.80 8.87 2.23
CA SER A 365 13.46 8.02 3.24
C SER A 365 14.97 8.14 3.17
N TYR A 366 15.53 8.16 1.97
CA TYR A 366 16.97 8.36 1.77
C TYR A 366 17.43 9.74 2.24
N PHE A 367 16.66 10.80 1.96
CA PHE A 367 16.92 12.17 2.45
C PHE A 367 16.97 12.20 3.98
N ASN A 368 15.99 11.60 4.66
CA ASN A 368 15.97 11.54 6.12
C ASN A 368 17.16 10.76 6.69
N ALA A 369 17.60 9.70 6.00
CA ALA A 369 18.74 8.90 6.43
C ALA A 369 20.08 9.67 6.30
N ILE A 370 20.34 10.37 5.19
CA ILE A 370 21.57 11.15 5.02
C ILE A 370 21.63 12.37 5.95
N HIS A 371 20.46 12.89 6.40
CA HIS A 371 20.36 13.96 7.39
C HIS A 371 20.28 13.42 8.84
N LYS A 372 20.60 12.14 9.07
CA LYS A 372 20.65 11.50 10.41
C LYS A 372 19.32 11.55 11.19
N ARG A 373 18.18 11.73 10.49
CA ARG A 373 16.85 11.58 11.08
C ARG A 373 16.43 10.11 11.17
N PHE A 374 16.96 9.29 10.25
CA PHE A 374 16.82 7.84 10.24
C PHE A 374 18.21 7.21 10.36
N ASN A 375 18.32 6.08 11.05
CA ASN A 375 19.53 5.27 11.08
C ASN A 375 19.67 4.53 9.75
N LEU A 376 20.78 4.73 9.04
CA LEU A 376 21.05 4.06 7.76
C LEU A 376 21.76 2.73 7.99
N LEU A 377 21.07 1.63 7.76
CA LEU A 377 21.60 0.27 7.85
C LEU A 377 21.82 -0.29 6.45
N LYS A 378 23.05 -0.60 6.07
CA LYS A 378 23.39 -1.03 4.71
C LYS A 378 23.65 -2.53 4.61
N LEU A 379 23.03 -3.18 3.61
CA LEU A 379 23.34 -4.55 3.21
C LEU A 379 23.88 -4.54 1.77
N PRO A 380 25.18 -4.26 1.58
CA PRO A 380 25.76 -3.98 0.26
C PRO A 380 25.93 -5.25 -0.60
N ASN A 381 25.94 -6.41 0.00
CA ASN A 381 26.25 -7.68 -0.64
C ASN A 381 24.98 -8.50 -0.88
N ARG A 382 24.94 -9.22 -2.01
CA ARG A 382 23.92 -10.25 -2.25
C ARG A 382 24.23 -11.48 -1.37
N ALA A 383 23.18 -12.13 -0.87
CA ALA A 383 23.34 -13.44 -0.24
C ALA A 383 23.68 -14.49 -1.32
N GLY A 384 24.77 -15.24 -1.13
CA GLY A 384 25.25 -16.25 -2.08
C GLY A 384 26.14 -15.68 -3.20
N LYS A 385 26.46 -16.52 -4.21
CA LYS A 385 27.38 -16.23 -5.33
C LYS A 385 26.74 -15.50 -6.52
N ALA A 386 25.54 -14.91 -6.36
CA ALA A 386 24.81 -14.30 -7.47
C ALA A 386 25.52 -13.05 -8.03
N ASN A 387 25.84 -13.07 -9.32
CA ASN A 387 26.48 -11.98 -10.05
C ASN A 387 25.55 -10.79 -10.26
N LYS A 388 26.11 -9.56 -10.34
CA LYS A 388 25.35 -8.39 -10.78
C LYS A 388 24.97 -8.56 -12.24
N PRO A 389 23.73 -8.20 -12.66
CA PRO A 389 23.35 -8.24 -14.07
C PRO A 389 24.15 -7.21 -14.87
N LYS A 390 24.43 -7.55 -16.13
CA LYS A 390 25.05 -6.61 -17.07
C LYS A 390 24.00 -5.72 -17.69
N PHE A 391 24.11 -4.40 -17.52
CA PHE A 391 23.26 -3.44 -18.19
C PHE A 391 23.81 -3.08 -19.56
N SER A 392 22.95 -3.03 -20.57
CA SER A 392 23.24 -2.56 -21.90
C SER A 392 22.14 -1.62 -22.40
N VAL A 393 22.54 -0.54 -23.08
CA VAL A 393 21.62 0.44 -23.64
C VAL A 393 21.61 0.34 -25.15
N ILE A 394 20.43 0.35 -25.74
CA ILE A 394 20.22 0.39 -27.18
C ILE A 394 19.73 1.78 -27.54
N ASP A 395 20.52 2.48 -28.38
CA ASP A 395 20.13 3.77 -28.94
C ASP A 395 19.13 3.58 -30.09
N MET A 396 17.89 3.99 -29.82
CA MET A 396 16.77 3.85 -30.76
C MET A 396 16.79 4.88 -31.90
N ARG A 397 17.70 5.87 -31.89
CA ARG A 397 17.85 6.86 -32.98
C ARG A 397 18.45 6.24 -34.21
N SER A 398 19.38 5.30 -34.03
CA SER A 398 20.18 4.65 -35.09
C SER A 398 19.70 3.24 -35.45
N GLN A 399 18.60 2.77 -34.85
CA GLN A 399 18.10 1.40 -35.02
C GLN A 399 16.83 1.34 -35.85
N ASN A 400 16.81 0.43 -36.84
CA ASN A 400 15.57 -0.02 -37.40
C ASN A 400 14.76 -0.76 -36.35
N SER A 401 13.49 -0.44 -36.22
CA SER A 401 12.61 -1.06 -35.25
C SER A 401 11.33 -1.60 -35.89
N TYR A 402 10.91 -2.79 -35.45
CA TYR A 402 9.65 -3.38 -35.81
C TYR A 402 8.69 -3.19 -34.63
N SER A 403 7.70 -2.35 -34.82
CA SER A 403 6.69 -2.03 -33.80
C SER A 403 7.27 -1.62 -32.43
N GLY A 404 8.41 -0.89 -32.43
CA GLY A 404 9.07 -0.44 -31.20
C GLY A 404 10.13 -1.42 -30.65
N LEU A 405 10.34 -2.57 -31.26
CA LEU A 405 11.42 -3.50 -30.92
C LEU A 405 12.59 -3.30 -31.90
N SER A 406 13.78 -2.97 -31.41
CA SER A 406 14.96 -2.86 -32.25
C SER A 406 15.44 -4.23 -32.74
N ASN A 407 16.04 -4.29 -33.93
CA ASN A 407 16.63 -5.52 -34.46
C ASN A 407 17.66 -6.12 -33.50
N LYS A 408 18.44 -5.28 -32.80
CA LYS A 408 19.41 -5.71 -31.79
C LYS A 408 18.73 -6.39 -30.59
N LEU A 409 17.59 -5.86 -30.11
CA LEU A 409 16.82 -6.50 -29.04
C LEU A 409 16.22 -7.83 -29.54
N ILE A 410 15.63 -7.86 -30.73
CA ILE A 410 15.08 -9.09 -31.31
C ILE A 410 16.14 -10.19 -31.40
N SER A 411 17.37 -9.87 -31.87
CA SER A 411 18.47 -10.83 -31.93
C SER A 411 18.92 -11.29 -30.54
N THR A 412 18.93 -10.39 -29.54
CA THR A 412 19.26 -10.74 -28.15
C THR A 412 18.20 -11.68 -27.55
N ILE A 413 16.92 -11.39 -27.77
CA ILE A 413 15.83 -12.29 -27.33
C ILE A 413 15.99 -13.69 -27.93
N LYS A 414 16.22 -13.79 -29.27
CA LYS A 414 16.46 -15.07 -29.96
C LYS A 414 17.62 -15.86 -29.36
N LYS A 415 18.74 -15.17 -29.04
CA LYS A 415 19.92 -15.79 -28.41
C LYS A 415 19.58 -16.41 -27.05
N HIS A 416 18.84 -15.71 -26.19
CA HIS A 416 18.45 -16.24 -24.87
C HIS A 416 17.46 -17.39 -24.98
N LEU A 417 16.48 -17.29 -25.88
CA LEU A 417 15.49 -18.36 -26.12
C LEU A 417 16.16 -19.62 -26.70
N ALA A 418 17.09 -19.48 -27.61
CA ALA A 418 17.86 -20.62 -28.16
C ALA A 418 18.69 -21.33 -27.08
N GLY A 419 19.11 -20.62 -26.03
CA GLY A 419 19.77 -21.17 -24.84
C GLY A 419 18.81 -21.78 -23.81
N ASN A 420 17.55 -22.05 -24.17
CA ASN A 420 16.49 -22.56 -23.29
C ASN A 420 16.31 -21.74 -22.01
N ASN A 421 16.36 -20.41 -22.13
CA ASN A 421 16.15 -19.48 -21.04
C ASN A 421 14.85 -18.70 -21.24
N GLN A 422 14.35 -18.16 -20.14
CA GLN A 422 13.18 -17.28 -20.16
C GLN A 422 13.61 -15.81 -20.34
N VAL A 423 12.75 -15.05 -21.01
CA VAL A 423 12.94 -13.63 -21.29
C VAL A 423 11.78 -12.84 -20.66
N LEU A 424 12.11 -11.80 -19.91
CA LEU A 424 11.15 -10.87 -19.34
C LEU A 424 11.17 -9.56 -20.10
N LEU A 425 10.06 -9.21 -20.75
CA LEU A 425 9.87 -7.95 -21.45
C LEU A 425 9.02 -7.02 -20.60
N PHE A 426 9.60 -5.90 -20.21
CA PHE A 426 8.94 -4.93 -19.37
C PHE A 426 8.28 -3.84 -20.22
N LEU A 427 6.95 -3.76 -20.11
CA LEU A 427 6.14 -2.75 -20.78
C LEU A 427 5.76 -1.65 -19.77
N ASN A 428 6.17 -0.44 -20.02
CA ASN A 428 5.79 0.71 -19.22
C ASN A 428 4.41 1.23 -19.64
N ARG A 429 3.33 0.52 -19.21
CA ARG A 429 1.98 0.70 -19.79
C ARG A 429 1.11 1.76 -19.13
N ARG A 430 1.36 2.17 -17.88
CA ARG A 430 0.49 3.12 -17.16
C ARG A 430 1.28 4.00 -16.19
N GLY A 431 1.03 5.30 -16.25
CA GLY A 431 1.43 6.24 -15.21
C GLY A 431 2.28 7.41 -15.65
N TYR A 432 2.73 7.45 -16.91
CA TYR A 432 3.42 8.62 -17.42
C TYR A 432 2.49 9.43 -18.33
N ALA A 433 2.41 10.72 -18.04
CA ALA A 433 1.69 11.67 -18.86
C ALA A 433 2.38 11.80 -20.22
N PRO A 434 1.65 11.72 -21.35
CA PRO A 434 2.26 11.78 -22.67
C PRO A 434 2.94 13.14 -22.88
N VAL A 435 4.23 13.12 -23.16
CA VAL A 435 5.06 14.28 -23.49
C VAL A 435 5.35 14.26 -24.98
N LEU A 436 5.36 15.40 -25.64
CA LEU A 436 5.78 15.47 -27.04
C LEU A 436 7.31 15.46 -27.14
N MET A 437 7.82 14.63 -28.04
CA MET A 437 9.25 14.55 -28.38
C MET A 437 9.44 14.65 -29.87
N CYS A 438 10.56 15.25 -30.29
CA CYS A 438 11.01 15.22 -31.66
C CYS A 438 11.95 14.05 -31.90
N GLY A 439 11.62 13.16 -32.84
CA GLY A 439 12.44 11.99 -33.19
C GLY A 439 13.78 12.32 -33.87
N LYS A 440 13.93 13.55 -34.38
CA LYS A 440 15.15 13.98 -35.07
C LYS A 440 16.20 14.59 -34.13
N CYS A 441 15.78 15.46 -33.20
CA CYS A 441 16.69 16.21 -32.35
C CYS A 441 16.47 15.99 -30.83
N ASN A 442 15.56 15.10 -30.44
CA ASN A 442 15.18 14.79 -29.07
C ASN A 442 14.59 16.00 -28.28
N TRP A 443 14.16 17.06 -28.96
CA TRP A 443 13.43 18.12 -28.29
C TRP A 443 12.21 17.54 -27.55
N THR A 444 11.99 18.01 -26.33
CA THR A 444 10.80 17.67 -25.53
C THR A 444 10.00 18.92 -25.20
N SER A 445 8.70 18.74 -24.90
CA SER A 445 7.78 19.83 -24.55
C SER A 445 8.04 20.33 -23.12
N ALA A 446 9.24 20.85 -22.82
CA ALA A 446 9.58 21.41 -21.51
C ALA A 446 8.74 22.68 -21.17
N CYS A 447 8.45 22.88 -19.90
CA CYS A 447 7.78 24.08 -19.42
C CYS A 447 8.81 25.19 -19.19
N LYS A 448 8.56 26.37 -19.76
CA LYS A 448 9.47 27.51 -19.61
C LYS A 448 9.49 28.13 -18.19
N ARG A 449 8.56 27.71 -17.30
CA ARG A 449 8.39 28.27 -15.95
C ARG A 449 8.83 27.32 -14.84
N CYS A 450 8.95 26.00 -15.12
CA CYS A 450 9.07 24.99 -14.06
C CYS A 450 10.14 23.94 -14.32
N ASP A 451 10.87 23.96 -15.42
CA ASP A 451 11.87 22.95 -15.84
C ASP A 451 11.36 21.50 -15.82
N VAL A 452 10.03 21.31 -15.85
CA VAL A 452 9.37 20.02 -16.04
C VAL A 452 8.72 19.93 -17.42
N ASN A 453 8.51 18.73 -17.94
CA ASN A 453 7.84 18.57 -19.23
C ASN A 453 6.33 18.84 -19.13
N LYS A 454 5.78 19.47 -20.17
CA LYS A 454 4.33 19.66 -20.33
C LYS A 454 3.70 18.38 -20.89
N THR A 455 2.52 18.08 -20.40
CA THR A 455 1.70 16.97 -20.87
C THR A 455 0.91 17.35 -22.12
N TYR A 456 0.91 16.47 -23.10
CA TYR A 456 0.07 16.62 -24.29
C TYR A 456 -1.36 16.15 -24.02
N HIS A 457 -2.32 17.07 -24.08
CA HIS A 457 -3.75 16.82 -24.01
C HIS A 457 -4.33 16.65 -25.41
N HIS A 458 -4.53 15.39 -25.80
CA HIS A 458 -4.95 15.06 -27.15
C HIS A 458 -6.34 15.64 -27.51
N ALA A 459 -7.28 15.63 -26.55
CA ALA A 459 -8.65 16.12 -26.77
C ALA A 459 -8.71 17.63 -27.05
N ASP A 460 -7.89 18.39 -26.34
CA ASP A 460 -7.84 19.86 -26.42
C ASP A 460 -6.74 20.36 -27.39
N ASN A 461 -5.90 19.46 -27.88
CA ASN A 461 -4.70 19.74 -28.69
C ASN A 461 -3.78 20.80 -28.09
N VAL A 462 -3.53 20.72 -26.77
CA VAL A 462 -2.69 21.66 -26.02
C VAL A 462 -1.60 20.94 -25.24
N LEU A 463 -0.52 21.67 -24.93
CA LEU A 463 0.54 21.28 -24.01
C LEU A 463 0.30 22.00 -22.68
N ARG A 464 0.08 21.27 -21.60
CA ARG A 464 -0.20 21.83 -20.27
C ARG A 464 0.83 21.36 -19.23
N CYS A 465 1.35 22.30 -18.44
CA CYS A 465 2.18 21.99 -17.30
C CYS A 465 1.30 21.69 -16.07
N HIS A 466 1.39 20.48 -15.53
CA HIS A 466 0.62 20.10 -14.34
C HIS A 466 1.22 20.57 -13.02
N HIS A 467 2.35 21.28 -13.07
CA HIS A 467 2.92 21.92 -11.89
C HIS A 467 2.46 23.38 -11.72
N CYS A 468 2.49 24.18 -12.79
CA CYS A 468 2.14 25.60 -12.71
C CYS A 468 0.90 26.01 -13.52
N GLY A 469 0.27 25.09 -14.25
CA GLY A 469 -0.89 25.35 -15.08
C GLY A 469 -0.62 26.05 -16.42
N HIS A 470 0.66 26.35 -16.76
CA HIS A 470 0.99 27.01 -18.03
C HIS A 470 0.58 26.18 -19.24
N GLU A 471 -0.16 26.78 -20.18
CA GLU A 471 -0.64 26.15 -21.41
C GLU A 471 0.01 26.78 -22.65
N GLU A 472 0.27 25.92 -23.64
CA GLU A 472 0.73 26.31 -24.98
C GLU A 472 0.02 25.44 -26.04
N ARG A 473 -0.12 25.98 -27.23
CA ARG A 473 -0.59 25.19 -28.40
C ARG A 473 0.47 24.16 -28.79
N VAL A 474 0.03 23.04 -29.34
CA VAL A 474 0.94 22.05 -29.92
C VAL A 474 1.69 22.70 -31.11
N PRO A 475 3.04 22.67 -31.13
CA PRO A 475 3.79 23.25 -32.24
C PRO A 475 3.60 22.45 -33.53
N VAL A 476 3.39 23.14 -34.66
CA VAL A 476 3.21 22.53 -36.00
C VAL A 476 4.54 21.95 -36.51
N GLN A 477 5.66 22.50 -36.04
CA GLN A 477 7.01 22.04 -36.34
C GLN A 477 7.88 22.08 -35.11
N CYS A 478 8.91 21.25 -35.09
CA CYS A 478 9.82 21.20 -33.94
C CYS A 478 10.46 22.56 -33.67
N PRO A 479 10.31 23.14 -32.45
CA PRO A 479 10.88 24.45 -32.13
C PRO A 479 12.40 24.47 -32.16
N SER A 480 13.05 23.29 -32.06
CA SER A 480 14.51 23.17 -32.04
C SER A 480 15.11 22.94 -33.42
N CYS A 481 14.56 22.03 -34.24
CA CYS A 481 15.18 21.66 -35.54
C CYS A 481 14.29 21.90 -36.75
N GLY A 482 13.09 22.49 -36.60
CA GLY A 482 12.16 22.82 -37.67
C GLY A 482 11.45 21.63 -38.33
N SER A 483 11.70 20.39 -37.91
CA SER A 483 11.04 19.22 -38.50
C SER A 483 9.54 19.23 -38.28
N LYS A 484 8.74 18.96 -39.34
CA LYS A 484 7.28 18.96 -39.32
C LYS A 484 6.67 17.58 -39.06
N LYS A 485 7.43 16.48 -39.33
CA LYS A 485 6.88 15.11 -39.30
C LYS A 485 7.37 14.28 -38.12
N ASP A 486 8.35 14.78 -37.34
CA ASP A 486 9.04 13.99 -36.36
C ASP A 486 8.59 14.24 -34.92
N ILE A 487 7.54 15.06 -34.70
CA ILE A 487 6.96 15.27 -33.38
C ILE A 487 5.92 14.17 -33.10
N PHE A 488 6.08 13.46 -31.99
CA PHE A 488 5.16 12.42 -31.58
C PHE A 488 5.02 12.35 -30.04
N PRO A 489 3.87 11.87 -29.53
CA PRO A 489 3.71 11.64 -28.10
C PRO A 489 4.41 10.35 -27.66
N LEU A 490 5.21 10.42 -26.59
CA LEU A 490 5.82 9.26 -25.94
C LEU A 490 4.74 8.33 -25.34
N GLY A 491 4.98 7.02 -25.35
CA GLY A 491 4.12 6.03 -24.69
C GLY A 491 2.97 5.45 -25.53
N LYS A 492 2.80 5.84 -26.80
CA LYS A 492 1.82 5.23 -27.72
C LYS A 492 2.40 4.03 -28.48
N GLY A 493 2.44 2.83 -27.90
CA GLY A 493 2.99 1.70 -28.66
C GLY A 493 2.84 0.30 -28.06
N THR A 494 2.37 0.20 -26.83
CA THR A 494 2.42 -1.07 -26.07
C THR A 494 1.47 -2.16 -26.56
N GLU A 495 0.35 -1.84 -27.18
CA GLU A 495 -0.59 -2.84 -27.73
C GLU A 495 -0.04 -3.51 -29.00
N ARG A 496 0.62 -2.72 -29.86
CA ARG A 496 1.28 -3.23 -31.07
C ARG A 496 2.47 -4.14 -30.76
N ILE A 497 3.16 -3.93 -29.63
CA ILE A 497 4.32 -4.73 -29.23
C ILE A 497 3.91 -6.17 -28.94
N GLU A 498 2.79 -6.40 -28.27
CA GLU A 498 2.29 -7.74 -27.96
C GLU A 498 1.96 -8.55 -29.24
N GLU A 499 1.25 -7.92 -30.19
CA GLU A 499 0.96 -8.56 -31.48
C GLU A 499 2.23 -8.89 -32.27
N SER A 500 3.18 -7.96 -32.25
CA SER A 500 4.47 -8.13 -32.94
C SER A 500 5.31 -9.24 -32.32
N LEU A 501 5.31 -9.39 -31.00
CA LEU A 501 6.00 -10.48 -30.31
C LEU A 501 5.39 -11.82 -30.65
N ARG A 502 4.06 -11.92 -30.74
CA ARG A 502 3.39 -13.14 -31.17
C ARG A 502 3.76 -13.55 -32.58
N SER A 503 3.88 -12.60 -33.50
CA SER A 503 4.29 -12.89 -34.89
C SER A 503 5.77 -13.19 -35.03
N LEU A 504 6.66 -12.48 -34.31
CA LEU A 504 8.12 -12.67 -34.38
C LEU A 504 8.62 -13.95 -33.69
N PHE A 505 7.88 -14.43 -32.67
CA PHE A 505 8.27 -15.55 -31.81
C PHE A 505 7.14 -16.56 -31.67
N ASN A 506 6.47 -16.91 -32.78
CA ASN A 506 5.34 -17.82 -32.83
C ASN A 506 5.64 -19.26 -32.33
N GLY A 507 6.92 -19.67 -32.34
CA GLY A 507 7.37 -20.96 -31.81
C GLY A 507 7.61 -21.01 -30.30
N TYR A 508 7.41 -19.90 -29.58
CA TYR A 508 7.67 -19.79 -28.13
C TYR A 508 6.39 -19.44 -27.37
N SER A 509 6.15 -20.12 -26.23
CA SER A 509 5.01 -19.83 -25.40
C SER A 509 5.17 -18.46 -24.70
N GLN A 510 4.09 -17.68 -24.76
CA GLN A 510 4.10 -16.29 -24.28
C GLN A 510 2.98 -16.07 -23.29
N ILE A 511 3.25 -15.30 -22.23
CA ILE A 511 2.25 -14.88 -21.27
C ILE A 511 2.36 -13.37 -21.00
N ARG A 512 1.20 -12.72 -20.90
CA ARG A 512 1.11 -11.35 -20.45
C ARG A 512 0.53 -11.29 -19.04
N ILE A 513 1.20 -10.53 -18.18
CA ILE A 513 0.82 -10.34 -16.79
C ILE A 513 0.57 -8.86 -16.56
N ASP A 514 -0.69 -8.53 -16.35
CA ASP A 514 -1.17 -7.20 -15.95
C ASP A 514 -2.29 -7.32 -14.92
N ARG A 515 -2.77 -6.16 -14.45
CA ARG A 515 -3.81 -6.10 -13.41
C ARG A 515 -5.13 -6.75 -13.86
N ASP A 516 -5.42 -6.72 -15.14
CA ASP A 516 -6.68 -7.23 -15.69
C ASP A 516 -6.62 -8.77 -15.82
N SER A 517 -5.45 -9.32 -16.22
CA SER A 517 -5.23 -10.77 -16.33
C SER A 517 -5.17 -11.50 -14.98
N THR A 518 -4.93 -10.75 -13.88
CA THR A 518 -4.73 -11.30 -12.52
C THR A 518 -5.89 -11.00 -11.56
N SER A 519 -7.02 -10.52 -12.05
CA SER A 519 -8.14 -10.04 -11.22
C SER A 519 -8.89 -11.15 -10.47
N ARG A 520 -8.81 -12.41 -10.91
CA ARG A 520 -9.48 -13.55 -10.26
C ARG A 520 -8.62 -14.09 -9.11
N LYS A 521 -9.25 -14.45 -7.99
CA LYS A 521 -8.59 -15.04 -6.82
C LYS A 521 -7.82 -16.29 -7.21
N GLY A 522 -6.52 -16.36 -6.90
CA GLY A 522 -5.65 -17.50 -7.20
C GLY A 522 -5.02 -17.51 -8.59
N SER A 523 -5.53 -16.74 -9.56
CA SER A 523 -5.01 -16.75 -10.94
C SER A 523 -3.55 -16.28 -11.03
N PHE A 524 -3.12 -15.35 -10.20
CA PHE A 524 -1.75 -14.87 -10.18
C PHE A 524 -0.77 -15.92 -9.66
N GLU A 525 -1.13 -16.65 -8.59
CA GLU A 525 -0.31 -17.73 -8.03
C GLU A 525 -0.13 -18.88 -9.01
N ASP A 526 -1.20 -19.25 -9.74
CA ASP A 526 -1.14 -20.30 -10.74
C ASP A 526 -0.27 -19.89 -11.94
N ILE A 527 -0.34 -18.61 -12.36
CA ILE A 527 0.53 -18.08 -13.41
C ILE A 527 2.00 -18.15 -12.97
N ILE A 528 2.32 -17.75 -11.72
CA ILE A 528 3.69 -17.82 -11.20
C ILE A 528 4.21 -19.25 -11.18
N LYS A 529 3.42 -20.23 -10.71
CA LYS A 529 3.81 -21.64 -10.72
C LYS A 529 4.14 -22.14 -12.13
N LYS A 530 3.35 -21.76 -13.13
CA LYS A 530 3.59 -22.11 -14.54
C LYS A 530 4.85 -21.45 -15.10
N ILE A 531 5.16 -20.22 -14.70
CA ILE A 531 6.41 -19.55 -15.07
C ILE A 531 7.61 -20.28 -14.44
N ASP A 532 7.53 -20.61 -13.16
CA ASP A 532 8.58 -21.35 -12.45
C ASP A 532 8.77 -22.77 -13.05
N ALA A 533 7.69 -23.40 -13.50
CA ALA A 533 7.70 -24.66 -14.25
C ALA A 533 8.22 -24.51 -15.69
N ARG A 534 8.59 -23.28 -16.14
CA ARG A 534 9.06 -22.94 -17.49
C ARG A 534 8.08 -23.24 -18.61
N GLU A 535 6.77 -23.28 -18.33
CA GLU A 535 5.74 -23.41 -19.36
C GLU A 535 5.72 -22.21 -20.33
N TYR A 536 6.20 -21.04 -19.88
CA TYR A 536 6.30 -19.83 -20.69
C TYR A 536 7.74 -19.40 -20.85
N GLN A 537 8.16 -19.17 -22.11
CA GLN A 537 9.52 -18.70 -22.43
C GLN A 537 9.58 -17.17 -22.52
N ILE A 538 8.52 -16.50 -22.96
CA ILE A 538 8.44 -15.05 -23.06
C ILE A 538 7.38 -14.54 -22.08
N ILE A 539 7.81 -13.72 -21.16
CA ILE A 539 6.97 -13.12 -20.13
C ILE A 539 6.86 -11.63 -20.43
N LEU A 540 5.65 -11.16 -20.74
CA LEU A 540 5.37 -9.73 -20.89
C LEU A 540 4.76 -9.22 -19.61
N GLY A 541 5.29 -8.14 -19.05
CA GLY A 541 4.75 -7.63 -17.83
C GLY A 541 4.90 -6.14 -17.62
N THR A 542 4.12 -5.67 -16.65
CA THR A 542 4.15 -4.31 -16.14
C THR A 542 4.80 -4.28 -14.75
N GLN A 543 4.66 -3.20 -14.02
CA GLN A 543 5.21 -3.02 -12.66
C GLN A 543 4.90 -4.15 -11.67
N MET A 544 3.88 -4.99 -11.92
CA MET A 544 3.56 -6.14 -11.08
C MET A 544 4.69 -7.17 -11.02
N LEU A 545 5.37 -7.42 -12.15
CA LEU A 545 6.48 -8.38 -12.23
C LEU A 545 7.80 -7.86 -11.65
N ALA A 546 7.93 -6.54 -11.50
CA ALA A 546 9.07 -5.95 -10.83
C ALA A 546 9.10 -6.28 -9.33
N LYS A 547 7.95 -6.70 -8.74
CA LYS A 547 7.74 -6.82 -7.30
C LYS A 547 7.63 -8.27 -6.85
N GLY A 548 8.35 -8.64 -5.79
CA GLY A 548 8.10 -9.80 -4.94
C GLY A 548 8.48 -11.20 -5.47
N HIS A 549 8.44 -11.47 -6.78
CA HIS A 549 8.66 -12.82 -7.33
C HIS A 549 10.07 -13.02 -7.87
N HIS A 550 10.54 -14.25 -7.74
CA HIS A 550 11.86 -14.68 -8.21
C HIS A 550 11.68 -15.68 -9.35
N PHE A 551 12.25 -15.38 -10.51
CA PHE A 551 12.19 -16.24 -11.68
C PHE A 551 13.60 -16.76 -12.02
N GLU A 552 13.91 -17.98 -11.64
CA GLU A 552 15.24 -18.59 -11.84
C GLU A 552 15.58 -18.81 -13.31
N GLY A 553 14.56 -18.98 -14.16
CA GLY A 553 14.74 -19.16 -15.59
C GLY A 553 15.03 -17.89 -16.38
N VAL A 554 14.79 -16.71 -15.81
CA VAL A 554 14.93 -15.43 -16.51
C VAL A 554 16.39 -14.99 -16.55
N THR A 555 16.97 -14.97 -17.75
CA THR A 555 18.34 -14.51 -18.00
C THR A 555 18.40 -13.18 -18.74
N LEU A 556 17.33 -12.80 -19.46
CA LEU A 556 17.20 -11.49 -20.12
C LEU A 556 16.02 -10.73 -19.56
N VAL A 557 16.27 -9.47 -19.21
CA VAL A 557 15.22 -8.48 -18.92
C VAL A 557 15.35 -7.34 -19.92
N ALA A 558 14.29 -7.03 -20.65
CA ALA A 558 14.28 -5.92 -21.60
C ALA A 558 13.25 -4.86 -21.21
N ILE A 559 13.71 -3.62 -21.08
CA ILE A 559 12.89 -2.43 -20.90
C ILE A 559 12.68 -1.77 -22.25
N ILE A 560 11.46 -1.82 -22.77
CA ILE A 560 11.19 -1.46 -24.17
C ILE A 560 11.05 0.04 -24.36
N ASP A 561 10.53 0.75 -23.38
CA ASP A 561 10.34 2.21 -23.42
C ASP A 561 10.80 2.83 -22.10
N ALA A 562 12.05 3.30 -22.07
CA ALA A 562 12.56 4.06 -20.93
C ALA A 562 12.22 5.56 -21.05
N ASP A 563 12.02 6.06 -22.27
CA ASP A 563 11.82 7.48 -22.56
C ASP A 563 10.55 8.03 -21.89
N SER A 564 9.49 7.24 -21.83
CA SER A 564 8.26 7.62 -21.10
C SER A 564 8.51 7.94 -19.62
N GLY A 565 9.51 7.29 -19.00
CA GLY A 565 9.90 7.58 -17.63
C GLY A 565 10.90 8.72 -17.51
N LEU A 566 11.85 8.82 -18.48
CA LEU A 566 12.88 9.86 -18.50
C LEU A 566 12.27 11.26 -18.71
N PHE A 567 11.23 11.37 -19.54
CA PHE A 567 10.67 12.65 -19.98
C PHE A 567 9.24 12.91 -19.48
N SER A 568 8.78 12.17 -18.47
CA SER A 568 7.46 12.38 -17.89
C SER A 568 7.30 13.78 -17.28
N SER A 569 6.08 14.29 -17.26
CA SER A 569 5.72 15.50 -16.55
C SER A 569 5.55 15.31 -15.03
N ASP A 570 5.54 14.07 -14.54
CA ASP A 570 5.53 13.75 -13.11
C ASP A 570 6.96 13.87 -12.54
N PHE A 571 7.18 14.76 -11.59
CA PHE A 571 8.50 14.97 -10.98
C PHE A 571 9.07 13.73 -10.28
N ARG A 572 8.22 12.75 -9.95
CA ARG A 572 8.63 11.45 -9.37
C ARG A 572 8.96 10.40 -10.41
N ALA A 573 8.79 10.70 -11.70
CA ALA A 573 8.92 9.69 -12.75
C ALA A 573 10.34 9.14 -12.85
N LEU A 574 11.37 9.98 -12.75
CA LEU A 574 12.77 9.54 -12.76
C LEU A 574 13.08 8.62 -11.57
N GLU A 575 12.60 8.96 -10.37
CA GLU A 575 12.73 8.11 -9.19
C GLU A 575 12.05 6.74 -9.43
N LYS A 576 10.80 6.74 -9.91
CA LYS A 576 10.04 5.51 -10.22
C LYS A 576 10.74 4.67 -11.29
N LEU A 577 11.30 5.31 -12.33
CA LEU A 577 12.08 4.64 -13.37
C LEU A 577 13.35 4.00 -12.78
N GLY A 578 14.11 4.73 -11.98
CA GLY A 578 15.34 4.24 -11.34
C GLY A 578 15.05 3.04 -10.41
N GLN A 579 14.00 3.14 -9.59
CA GLN A 579 13.54 2.03 -8.73
C GLN A 579 13.18 0.80 -9.56
N MET A 580 12.41 0.99 -10.62
CA MET A 580 11.99 -0.07 -11.53
C MET A 580 13.20 -0.74 -12.19
N LEU A 581 14.13 0.02 -12.79
CA LEU A 581 15.32 -0.51 -13.48
C LEU A 581 16.17 -1.40 -12.56
N ILE A 582 16.39 -0.96 -11.32
CA ILE A 582 17.16 -1.74 -10.34
C ILE A 582 16.40 -2.99 -9.88
N GLN A 583 15.10 -2.88 -9.61
CA GLN A 583 14.29 -4.01 -9.15
C GLN A 583 14.13 -5.08 -10.22
N VAL A 584 13.80 -4.66 -11.45
CA VAL A 584 13.61 -5.58 -12.59
C VAL A 584 14.96 -6.16 -13.00
N GLY A 585 16.03 -5.37 -13.02
CA GLY A 585 17.40 -5.85 -13.22
C GLY A 585 17.82 -6.89 -12.19
N GLY A 586 17.39 -6.73 -10.95
CA GLY A 586 17.62 -7.71 -9.88
C GLY A 586 16.91 -9.06 -10.06
N ARG A 587 16.01 -9.21 -11.06
CA ARG A 587 15.32 -10.48 -11.38
C ARG A 587 16.12 -11.36 -12.34
N SER A 588 17.04 -10.79 -13.14
CA SER A 588 17.88 -11.54 -14.06
C SER A 588 19.13 -12.11 -13.37
N GLY A 589 19.58 -13.29 -13.81
CA GLY A 589 20.86 -13.86 -13.44
C GLY A 589 20.97 -14.24 -11.97
N ARG A 590 20.10 -15.12 -11.50
CA ARG A 590 20.24 -15.76 -10.19
C ARG A 590 20.70 -17.22 -10.37
N GLY A 591 21.44 -17.73 -9.40
CA GLY A 591 22.20 -18.97 -9.55
C GLY A 591 23.47 -18.71 -10.37
N ASP A 592 23.92 -19.71 -11.12
CA ASP A 592 25.20 -19.66 -11.89
C ASP A 592 25.08 -18.94 -13.25
N LYS A 593 23.86 -18.57 -13.67
CA LYS A 593 23.62 -17.91 -14.97
C LYS A 593 23.79 -16.40 -14.87
N LYS A 594 24.58 -15.81 -15.79
CA LYS A 594 24.75 -14.36 -15.91
C LYS A 594 23.47 -13.72 -16.45
N GLY A 595 22.95 -12.70 -15.75
CA GLY A 595 21.78 -11.92 -16.17
C GLY A 595 22.16 -10.75 -17.07
N GLU A 596 21.33 -10.47 -18.07
CA GLU A 596 21.44 -9.30 -18.92
C GLU A 596 20.20 -8.43 -18.80
N VAL A 597 20.41 -7.09 -18.74
CA VAL A 597 19.35 -6.09 -18.75
C VAL A 597 19.57 -5.18 -19.95
N VAL A 598 18.60 -5.17 -20.85
CA VAL A 598 18.64 -4.35 -22.07
C VAL A 598 17.62 -3.21 -21.93
N ILE A 599 18.07 -1.98 -22.15
CA ILE A 599 17.23 -0.78 -22.07
C ILE A 599 17.18 -0.13 -23.45
N GLN A 600 15.99 -0.02 -24.03
CA GLN A 600 15.78 0.76 -25.24
C GLN A 600 15.40 2.19 -24.90
N THR A 601 16.11 3.16 -25.49
CA THR A 601 15.88 4.60 -25.30
C THR A 601 16.39 5.40 -26.50
N ARG A 602 15.77 6.55 -26.76
CA ARG A 602 16.27 7.56 -27.70
C ARG A 602 17.28 8.52 -27.06
N SER A 603 17.47 8.41 -25.75
CA SER A 603 18.36 9.28 -24.97
C SER A 603 19.34 8.45 -24.13
N PRO A 604 20.25 7.68 -24.78
CA PRO A 604 21.20 6.81 -24.08
C PRO A 604 22.14 7.56 -23.15
N ASP A 605 22.42 8.82 -23.45
CA ASP A 605 23.31 9.69 -22.68
C ASP A 605 22.61 10.50 -21.59
N HIS A 606 21.32 10.23 -21.32
CA HIS A 606 20.57 10.94 -20.29
C HIS A 606 21.26 10.80 -18.92
N PRO A 607 21.57 11.94 -18.19
CA PRO A 607 22.38 11.92 -16.98
C PRO A 607 21.85 10.95 -15.90
N ALA A 608 20.54 10.93 -15.68
CA ALA A 608 19.93 10.04 -14.69
C ALA A 608 20.13 8.55 -15.03
N LEU A 609 20.05 8.18 -16.32
CA LEU A 609 20.24 6.81 -16.78
C LEU A 609 21.71 6.39 -16.68
N THR A 610 22.63 7.23 -17.15
CA THR A 610 24.07 6.97 -17.10
C THR A 610 24.59 6.89 -15.68
N THR A 611 24.13 7.77 -14.78
CA THR A 611 24.46 7.72 -13.36
C THR A 611 23.96 6.42 -12.72
N LEU A 612 22.71 6.03 -12.99
CA LEU A 612 22.13 4.81 -12.41
C LEU A 612 22.89 3.55 -12.84
N ILE A 613 23.24 3.45 -14.13
CA ILE A 613 23.94 2.28 -14.71
C ILE A 613 25.39 2.19 -14.24
N ASN A 614 26.12 3.30 -14.27
CA ASN A 614 27.57 3.31 -14.04
C ASN A 614 27.92 3.40 -12.54
N TYR A 615 27.13 4.14 -11.75
CA TYR A 615 27.44 4.44 -10.34
C TYR A 615 26.42 3.89 -9.35
N GLY A 616 25.30 3.34 -9.83
CA GLY A 616 24.29 2.70 -9.02
C GLY A 616 23.29 3.65 -8.37
N TYR A 617 22.35 3.06 -7.61
CA TYR A 617 21.16 3.74 -7.10
C TYR A 617 21.49 4.82 -6.05
N GLU A 618 22.50 4.62 -5.22
CA GLU A 618 22.87 5.60 -4.18
C GLU A 618 23.33 6.93 -4.77
N LYS A 619 24.17 6.89 -5.81
CA LYS A 619 24.64 8.08 -6.50
C LYS A 619 23.50 8.77 -7.24
N PHE A 620 22.66 7.97 -7.90
CA PHE A 620 21.44 8.46 -8.54
C PHE A 620 20.52 9.21 -7.56
N CYS A 621 20.27 8.68 -6.35
CA CYS A 621 19.49 9.37 -5.34
C CYS A 621 20.09 10.74 -4.94
N LYS A 622 21.41 10.81 -4.76
CA LYS A 622 22.09 12.06 -4.40
C LYS A 622 21.93 13.14 -5.47
N GLU A 623 22.04 12.75 -6.76
CA GLU A 623 21.83 13.68 -7.87
C GLU A 623 20.38 14.11 -7.99
N GLN A 624 19.44 13.18 -7.88
CA GLN A 624 18.02 13.52 -7.90
C GLN A 624 17.60 14.43 -6.74
N LEU A 625 18.17 14.26 -5.55
CA LEU A 625 17.92 15.18 -4.42
C LEU A 625 18.49 16.57 -4.69
N ARG A 626 19.65 16.67 -5.34
CA ARG A 626 20.23 17.97 -5.73
C ARG A 626 19.32 18.69 -6.73
N GLU A 627 18.90 18.02 -7.80
CA GLU A 627 17.98 18.56 -8.80
C GLU A 627 16.67 19.04 -8.14
N ARG A 628 16.04 18.22 -7.27
CA ARG A 628 14.81 18.60 -6.56
C ARG A 628 14.99 19.79 -5.64
N LYS A 629 16.19 19.97 -5.06
CA LYS A 629 16.51 21.14 -4.25
C LYS A 629 16.56 22.42 -5.11
N GLU A 630 17.19 22.35 -6.27
CA GLU A 630 17.33 23.47 -7.21
C GLU A 630 15.96 23.96 -7.71
N ILE A 631 15.03 23.05 -7.97
CA ILE A 631 13.67 23.36 -8.47
C ILE A 631 12.61 23.38 -7.36
N ASN A 632 13.02 23.39 -6.10
CA ASN A 632 12.16 23.46 -4.92
C ASN A 632 11.01 22.43 -4.92
N LEU A 633 11.35 21.14 -5.01
CA LEU A 633 10.41 20.03 -4.97
C LEU A 633 10.61 19.10 -3.75
N PRO A 634 9.62 18.32 -3.32
CA PRO A 634 9.79 17.36 -2.23
C PRO A 634 11.00 16.43 -2.42
N PRO A 635 11.78 16.17 -1.38
CA PRO A 635 11.52 16.42 0.04
C PRO A 635 11.98 17.80 0.58
N HIS A 636 12.41 18.74 -0.27
CA HIS A 636 12.91 20.05 0.14
C HIS A 636 11.79 21.05 0.42
N ASN A 637 10.58 20.78 -0.06
CA ASN A 637 9.36 21.50 0.28
C ASN A 637 8.23 20.51 0.66
N ALA A 638 7.03 21.04 0.90
CA ALA A 638 5.84 20.25 1.20
C ALA A 638 4.71 20.59 0.21
N LEU A 639 4.00 19.56 -0.25
CA LEU A 639 2.91 19.67 -1.22
C LEU A 639 1.62 19.05 -0.70
N ALA A 640 0.49 19.70 -1.03
CA ALA A 640 -0.84 19.10 -0.99
C ALA A 640 -1.58 19.41 -2.30
N LEU A 641 -2.50 18.55 -2.68
CA LEU A 641 -3.39 18.76 -3.81
C LEU A 641 -4.84 18.81 -3.33
N LEU A 642 -5.55 19.84 -3.71
CA LEU A 642 -6.99 19.86 -3.61
C LEU A 642 -7.58 19.43 -4.95
N ARG A 643 -8.06 18.19 -5.03
CA ARG A 643 -8.65 17.61 -6.24
C ARG A 643 -10.16 17.82 -6.23
N ALA A 644 -10.72 18.29 -7.35
CA ALA A 644 -12.13 18.52 -7.54
C ALA A 644 -12.66 17.78 -8.78
N GLU A 645 -13.87 17.26 -8.70
CA GLU A 645 -14.58 16.58 -9.79
C GLU A 645 -16.02 17.03 -9.87
N SER A 646 -16.52 17.33 -11.08
CA SER A 646 -17.92 17.70 -11.34
C SER A 646 -18.37 17.21 -12.72
N MET A 647 -19.68 17.09 -12.93
CA MET A 647 -20.25 16.82 -14.24
C MET A 647 -20.04 17.98 -15.22
N ASP A 648 -19.82 19.19 -14.71
CA ASP A 648 -19.54 20.41 -15.48
C ASP A 648 -18.14 20.94 -15.07
N ARG A 649 -17.30 21.20 -16.08
CA ARG A 649 -15.94 21.73 -15.88
C ARG A 649 -15.94 23.08 -15.16
N LYS A 650 -16.89 23.94 -15.51
CA LYS A 650 -17.01 25.27 -14.95
C LYS A 650 -17.18 25.24 -13.43
N ASN A 651 -18.01 24.30 -12.93
CA ASN A 651 -18.18 24.14 -11.48
C ASN A 651 -16.87 23.75 -10.75
N CYS A 652 -16.01 22.95 -11.39
CA CYS A 652 -14.68 22.60 -10.81
C CYS A 652 -13.79 23.84 -10.71
N ASP A 653 -13.70 24.59 -11.81
CA ASP A 653 -12.79 25.75 -11.90
C ASP A 653 -13.25 26.85 -10.96
N GLU A 654 -14.55 27.15 -10.90
CA GLU A 654 -15.14 28.15 -9.97
C GLU A 654 -14.92 27.75 -8.50
N PHE A 655 -15.13 26.47 -8.16
CA PHE A 655 -14.90 25.97 -6.81
C PHE A 655 -13.44 26.13 -6.39
N LEU A 656 -12.48 25.76 -7.25
CA LEU A 656 -11.06 25.88 -6.95
C LEU A 656 -10.58 27.34 -6.87
N LEU A 657 -11.14 28.24 -7.70
CA LEU A 657 -10.89 29.67 -7.60
C LEU A 657 -11.44 30.26 -6.30
N GLN A 658 -12.67 29.88 -5.91
CA GLN A 658 -13.25 30.30 -4.63
C GLN A 658 -12.35 29.89 -3.43
N ILE A 659 -11.70 28.73 -3.48
CA ILE A 659 -10.76 28.31 -2.42
C ILE A 659 -9.48 29.15 -2.44
N LYS A 660 -9.02 29.55 -3.61
CA LYS A 660 -7.87 30.45 -3.73
C LYS A 660 -8.15 31.79 -3.08
N ASP A 661 -9.32 32.38 -3.37
CA ASP A 661 -9.78 33.61 -2.74
C ASP A 661 -9.95 33.46 -1.21
N LEU A 662 -10.43 32.30 -0.78
CA LEU A 662 -10.58 31.98 0.63
C LEU A 662 -9.22 31.93 1.35
N ALA A 663 -8.21 31.31 0.75
CA ALA A 663 -6.86 31.25 1.30
C ALA A 663 -6.22 32.66 1.41
N GLU A 664 -6.49 33.55 0.47
CA GLU A 664 -6.05 34.96 0.54
C GLU A 664 -6.74 35.71 1.70
N LYS A 665 -8.07 35.52 1.87
CA LYS A 665 -8.85 36.15 2.96
C LYS A 665 -8.41 35.72 4.34
N VAL A 666 -7.97 34.47 4.53
CA VAL A 666 -7.44 33.99 5.82
C VAL A 666 -5.95 34.29 6.00
N GLY A 667 -5.35 35.11 5.14
CA GLY A 667 -3.98 35.59 5.32
C GLY A 667 -2.88 34.60 5.02
N LEU A 668 -3.16 33.55 4.25
CA LEU A 668 -2.20 32.46 3.94
C LEU A 668 -1.27 32.80 2.77
N LYS A 669 -1.46 33.89 2.06
CA LYS A 669 -0.71 34.28 0.84
C LYS A 669 0.82 34.32 1.02
N ASN A 670 1.31 34.66 2.22
CA ASN A 670 2.75 34.71 2.51
C ASN A 670 3.31 33.37 3.04
N ASN A 671 2.47 32.40 3.33
CA ASN A 671 2.86 31.10 3.94
C ASN A 671 2.81 29.94 2.96
N ILE A 672 2.00 30.05 1.92
CA ILE A 672 1.81 29.01 0.91
C ILE A 672 1.71 29.62 -0.49
N GLU A 673 2.10 28.84 -1.47
CA GLU A 673 1.89 29.15 -2.89
C GLU A 673 0.76 28.28 -3.44
N LEU A 674 -0.12 28.88 -4.24
CA LEU A 674 -1.28 28.22 -4.83
C LEU A 674 -1.19 28.26 -6.34
N TYR A 675 -1.07 27.10 -6.98
CA TYR A 675 -1.02 26.98 -8.44
C TYR A 675 -2.28 26.28 -8.98
N GLY A 676 -2.88 26.85 -9.99
CA GLY A 676 -4.09 26.34 -10.63
C GLY A 676 -5.27 27.33 -10.56
N PRO A 677 -6.50 26.89 -10.95
CA PRO A 677 -6.95 25.50 -11.26
C PRO A 677 -6.22 24.86 -12.44
N ILE A 678 -5.85 23.57 -12.31
CA ILE A 678 -5.16 22.80 -13.34
C ILE A 678 -6.05 21.61 -13.69
N ALA A 679 -6.47 21.49 -14.95
CA ALA A 679 -7.28 20.35 -15.38
C ALA A 679 -6.45 19.04 -15.34
N ASN A 680 -7.10 17.93 -14.98
CA ASN A 680 -6.45 16.62 -14.99
C ASN A 680 -6.04 16.21 -16.40
N ILE A 681 -5.07 15.29 -16.54
CA ILE A 681 -4.63 14.74 -17.84
C ILE A 681 -5.80 14.13 -18.60
N ILE A 682 -6.58 13.32 -17.92
CA ILE A 682 -7.86 12.83 -18.45
C ILE A 682 -8.91 13.83 -18.01
N THR A 683 -9.19 14.79 -18.88
CA THR A 683 -10.11 15.91 -18.59
C THR A 683 -11.51 15.42 -18.20
N LYS A 684 -11.99 14.30 -18.78
CA LYS A 684 -13.29 13.70 -18.47
C LYS A 684 -13.16 12.20 -18.22
N LYS A 685 -13.53 11.73 -17.03
CA LYS A 685 -13.50 10.31 -16.64
C LYS A 685 -14.85 9.91 -16.04
N ARG A 686 -15.49 8.87 -16.60
CA ARG A 686 -16.82 8.38 -16.14
C ARG A 686 -17.88 9.48 -16.04
N GLY A 687 -17.87 10.43 -16.97
CA GLY A 687 -18.80 11.55 -17.01
C GLY A 687 -18.39 12.76 -16.17
N PHE A 688 -17.36 12.69 -15.35
CA PHE A 688 -16.88 13.79 -14.51
C PHE A 688 -15.64 14.46 -15.09
N TYR A 689 -15.63 15.78 -15.09
CA TYR A 689 -14.44 16.60 -15.33
C TYR A 689 -13.68 16.75 -14.03
N GLY A 690 -12.34 16.65 -14.09
CA GLY A 690 -11.46 16.77 -12.95
C GLY A 690 -10.47 17.92 -13.10
N ALA A 691 -10.26 18.66 -12.01
CA ALA A 691 -9.23 19.67 -11.89
C ALA A 691 -8.63 19.63 -10.47
N HIS A 692 -7.47 20.27 -10.30
CA HIS A 692 -6.83 20.36 -8.99
C HIS A 692 -6.16 21.71 -8.77
N LEU A 693 -5.96 22.04 -7.49
CA LEU A 693 -5.15 23.12 -7.01
C LEU A 693 -3.93 22.55 -6.29
N VAL A 694 -2.73 23.01 -6.65
CA VAL A 694 -1.49 22.65 -5.95
C VAL A 694 -1.28 23.63 -4.82
N ILE A 695 -1.06 23.14 -3.62
CA ILE A 695 -0.76 23.91 -2.42
C ILE A 695 0.68 23.56 -2.03
N GLN A 696 1.58 24.52 -2.10
CA GLN A 696 2.99 24.35 -1.80
C GLN A 696 3.41 25.22 -0.62
N ALA A 697 4.24 24.68 0.28
CA ALA A 697 4.85 25.41 1.37
C ALA A 697 6.35 25.06 1.49
N GLN A 698 7.13 25.91 2.11
CA GLN A 698 8.56 25.68 2.28
C GLN A 698 8.88 24.42 3.12
N ASN A 699 7.98 24.05 4.04
CA ASN A 699 8.15 22.89 4.90
C ASN A 699 6.79 22.34 5.37
N ARG A 700 6.81 21.10 5.91
CA ARG A 700 5.62 20.44 6.41
C ARG A 700 4.88 21.17 7.52
N PRO A 701 5.54 21.71 8.56
CA PRO A 701 4.84 22.48 9.61
C PRO A 701 4.05 23.67 9.06
N GLN A 702 4.61 24.43 8.11
CA GLN A 702 3.90 25.55 7.47
C GLN A 702 2.70 25.06 6.65
N LEU A 703 2.87 23.96 5.88
CA LEU A 703 1.76 23.37 5.14
C LEU A 703 0.63 22.95 6.09
N GLN A 704 0.96 22.22 7.16
CA GLN A 704 -0.04 21.74 8.13
C GLN A 704 -0.79 22.88 8.80
N LYS A 705 -0.08 23.93 9.26
CA LYS A 705 -0.70 25.13 9.85
C LYS A 705 -1.67 25.81 8.87
N ALA A 706 -1.29 25.89 7.59
CA ALA A 706 -2.16 26.45 6.56
C ALA A 706 -3.40 25.56 6.31
N LEU A 707 -3.22 24.24 6.25
CA LEU A 707 -4.31 23.30 6.06
C LEU A 707 -5.27 23.27 7.26
N GLU A 708 -4.78 23.37 8.49
CA GLU A 708 -5.61 23.49 9.71
C GLU A 708 -6.55 24.70 9.66
N GLN A 709 -6.12 25.82 9.07
CA GLN A 709 -6.95 27.00 8.90
C GLN A 709 -7.90 26.90 7.69
N LEU A 710 -7.44 26.34 6.60
CA LEU A 710 -8.16 26.31 5.32
C LEU A 710 -9.21 25.18 5.26
N PHE A 711 -8.89 23.99 5.77
CA PHE A 711 -9.72 22.79 5.62
C PHE A 711 -11.12 22.92 6.26
N PRO A 712 -11.28 23.45 7.50
CA PRO A 712 -12.60 23.69 8.08
C PRO A 712 -13.45 24.65 7.23
N GLN A 713 -12.83 25.65 6.64
CA GLN A 713 -13.53 26.64 5.81
C GLN A 713 -14.02 26.02 4.49
N ILE A 714 -13.19 25.15 3.87
CA ILE A 714 -13.60 24.39 2.66
C ILE A 714 -14.77 23.47 2.99
N THR A 715 -14.76 22.81 4.15
CA THR A 715 -15.85 21.91 4.55
C THR A 715 -17.18 22.62 4.78
N ASN A 716 -17.13 23.90 5.14
CA ASN A 716 -18.32 24.76 5.36
C ASN A 716 -18.89 25.32 4.04
N LEU A 717 -18.17 25.23 2.92
CA LEU A 717 -18.69 25.64 1.63
C LEU A 717 -19.82 24.70 1.18
N LYS A 718 -21.03 25.24 1.06
CA LYS A 718 -22.20 24.51 0.57
C LYS A 718 -22.08 24.31 -0.95
N ASN A 719 -21.36 23.31 -1.41
CA ASN A 719 -21.29 22.96 -2.82
C ASN A 719 -21.65 21.50 -3.06
N SER A 720 -22.89 21.24 -3.47
CA SER A 720 -23.38 19.90 -3.78
C SER A 720 -23.00 19.40 -5.19
N LYS A 721 -22.50 20.29 -6.07
CA LYS A 721 -22.17 19.99 -7.46
C LYS A 721 -20.75 19.51 -7.67
N VAL A 722 -19.86 19.72 -6.69
CA VAL A 722 -18.45 19.37 -6.77
C VAL A 722 -18.09 18.34 -5.71
N ARG A 723 -17.47 17.24 -6.13
CA ARG A 723 -16.79 16.30 -5.25
C ARG A 723 -15.34 16.71 -5.11
N TRP A 724 -14.84 16.78 -3.89
CA TRP A 724 -13.46 17.16 -3.68
C TRP A 724 -12.76 16.29 -2.60
N VAL A 725 -11.44 16.27 -2.64
CA VAL A 725 -10.60 15.58 -1.67
C VAL A 725 -9.27 16.30 -1.53
N MET A 726 -8.78 16.40 -0.30
CA MET A 726 -7.43 16.84 0.00
C MET A 726 -6.46 15.66 -0.08
N ASP A 727 -5.32 15.85 -0.72
CA ASP A 727 -4.26 14.85 -0.89
C ASP A 727 -2.93 15.44 -0.41
N VAL A 728 -2.60 15.23 0.86
CA VAL A 728 -1.35 15.71 1.48
C VAL A 728 -0.24 14.73 1.15
N ASP A 729 0.96 15.22 0.81
CA ASP A 729 2.10 14.43 0.32
C ASP A 729 1.71 13.51 -0.87
N PRO A 730 1.26 14.07 -2.00
CA PRO A 730 0.76 13.31 -3.13
C PRO A 730 1.86 12.45 -3.79
N GLN A 731 1.49 11.27 -4.29
CA GLN A 731 2.38 10.39 -5.05
C GLN A 731 2.40 10.70 -6.56
N ASP A 732 1.43 11.46 -7.02
CA ASP A 732 1.35 12.01 -8.37
C ASP A 732 0.74 13.42 -8.30
N VAL A 733 1.20 14.31 -9.16
CA VAL A 733 0.66 15.68 -9.32
C VAL A 733 -0.18 15.76 -10.59
N VAL A 734 -0.31 14.65 -11.32
CA VAL A 734 -0.83 14.62 -12.68
C VAL A 734 -2.12 13.81 -12.78
#